data_1619fbc81b8a4083270b9bb47457f70f
#
_entry.id   1619fbc81b8a4083270b9bb47457f70f
#
_cell.length_a   1.000
_cell.length_b   1.000
_cell.length_c   1.000
_cell.angle_alpha   90.00
_cell.angle_beta   90.00
_cell.angle_gamma   90.00
#
_symmetry.space_group_name_H-M   'P 1'
#
loop_
_entity.id
_entity.type
_entity.pdbx_description
1 polymer ?
#
loop_
_entity_poly.entity_id
_entity_poly.type
_entity_poly.pdbx_seq_one_letter_code
_entity_poly.pdbx_strand_id
1 'polypeptide(L)'
;MSSNFEHDHEENEDYGKQFRPDREIYVVKKDGSKELFNVQKVISAVGKSAYRALTKFTKEEKEQICQYVVDKVNELEVDEVPIPIMHNIVESALEQVKPIVAKSYRDYRNYKQDFVRMLDDVYKKSQSIMYIGDKENANTDSALVSTKRSLIFNQLNKELYQKFFLTTEEIQACRDGYIYVHDMSARRDTMNCCLFDVQNVLTGGFEMGNIWYNEPKTLDVAFDVIGDIVLSAASQQYGGFTVPSVDLILEPYAEKSYNRALAKYERLGVAADVAEREALADVKKEFEQGFQGWEYKFNTVASSRGDYPFITVTAGTGTGKFAQMATITMLEVRRKGQGKKDHKKPVLFPKIVFLYDENLHGPGKPLEDVFEAGVECSAKTMYPDWLSLTGKGYVASMYKQYGKIVSPMGCRAFLSPWYERGGMHPADDKDQPVFVGRFNIGAVSLHLPMILAKARKESRDFYEVLDYYLELIRQLHIRTYAYLGEMRASTNPLAYCEGGFLGGHLKLTDKIKPLLKSATASFGITALNELQELYNGKSLVEDGAFAVEVLEHINQKISEYKEEDGNLYAIYGTPAENLCGLQVKQFRKKYGIIEGVSDREYVSNSFHCHVTEDITPIQKQDLENRFWDLSNGGKIQYVKYPIDYNTEAIKTLIHRAMDMGFYEGVNLSLAYCDDCGHQELEMDVCPVCGSHNLT
;
A
#
# COMPACT_ATOMS: atom_id res chain seq x y z
N MET A 1 8.43 -27.65 21.82
CA MET A 1 9.48 -26.61 21.82
C MET A 1 8.90 -25.43 22.58
N SER A 2 9.34 -25.23 23.80
CA SER A 2 8.95 -24.10 24.61
C SER A 2 9.69 -22.87 24.10
N SER A 3 8.95 -21.94 23.46
CA SER A 3 9.51 -20.66 23.07
C SER A 3 9.80 -19.85 24.33
N ASN A 4 11.05 -19.73 24.68
CA ASN A 4 11.54 -18.66 25.55
C ASN A 4 11.42 -17.34 24.77
N PHE A 5 10.22 -16.72 24.79
CA PHE A 5 10.14 -15.29 24.54
C PHE A 5 10.64 -14.63 25.82
N GLU A 6 11.85 -14.07 25.75
CA GLU A 6 12.41 -13.26 26.82
C GLU A 6 11.39 -12.17 27.15
N HIS A 7 10.85 -12.27 28.38
CA HIS A 7 10.21 -11.13 29.00
C HIS A 7 11.29 -10.06 29.12
N ASP A 8 11.14 -8.95 28.40
CA ASP A 8 11.86 -7.73 28.74
C ASP A 8 11.71 -7.57 30.27
N HIS A 9 12.83 -7.44 30.98
CA HIS A 9 12.87 -7.13 32.41
C HIS A 9 12.32 -5.71 32.61
N GLU A 10 10.99 -5.55 32.50
CA GLU A 10 10.29 -4.44 33.13
C GLU A 10 10.38 -4.73 34.63
N GLU A 11 10.84 -3.76 35.41
CA GLU A 11 10.92 -3.80 36.85
C GLU A 11 9.70 -4.53 37.43
N ASN A 12 9.97 -5.55 38.26
CA ASN A 12 8.94 -6.41 38.86
C ASN A 12 8.18 -5.60 39.92
N GLU A 13 7.31 -4.67 39.49
CA GLU A 13 6.42 -3.96 40.40
C GLU A 13 5.38 -4.95 40.94
N ASP A 14 5.38 -5.15 42.25
CA ASP A 14 4.43 -6.01 42.97
C ASP A 14 3.15 -5.21 43.25
N TYR A 15 2.27 -5.11 42.26
CA TYR A 15 0.96 -4.46 42.41
C TYR A 15 0.11 -5.11 43.51
N GLY A 16 0.33 -6.39 43.79
CA GLY A 16 -0.37 -7.09 44.88
C GLY A 16 -0.01 -6.59 46.27
N LYS A 17 1.17 -5.97 46.46
CA LYS A 17 1.52 -5.29 47.71
C LYS A 17 0.99 -3.86 47.77
N GLN A 18 0.92 -3.20 46.63
CA GLN A 18 0.57 -1.78 46.52
C GLN A 18 -0.94 -1.56 46.54
N PHE A 19 -1.72 -2.44 45.92
CA PHE A 19 -3.17 -2.35 45.81
C PHE A 19 -3.82 -3.57 46.49
N ARG A 20 -4.45 -3.36 47.65
CA ARG A 20 -5.08 -4.42 48.45
C ARG A 20 -6.51 -4.04 48.80
N PRO A 21 -7.43 -5.01 48.89
CA PRO A 21 -8.74 -4.77 49.43
C PRO A 21 -8.63 -4.54 50.95
N ASP A 22 -9.65 -3.87 51.50
CA ASP A 22 -9.73 -3.50 52.91
C ASP A 22 -9.92 -4.70 53.84
N ARG A 23 -10.26 -5.88 53.30
CA ARG A 23 -10.47 -7.13 54.01
C ARG A 23 -9.96 -8.33 53.19
N GLU A 24 -9.89 -9.48 53.80
CA GLU A 24 -9.58 -10.73 53.10
C GLU A 24 -10.76 -11.16 52.22
N ILE A 25 -10.53 -11.27 50.92
CA ILE A 25 -11.53 -11.64 49.91
C ILE A 25 -11.04 -12.88 49.18
N TYR A 26 -11.92 -13.85 48.99
CA TYR A 26 -11.63 -15.08 48.26
C TYR A 26 -12.36 -15.10 46.93
N VAL A 27 -11.66 -15.45 45.84
CA VAL A 27 -12.26 -15.71 44.54
C VAL A 27 -12.65 -17.20 44.49
N VAL A 28 -13.94 -17.44 44.24
CA VAL A 28 -14.50 -18.80 44.09
C VAL A 28 -14.46 -19.19 42.62
N LYS A 29 -13.67 -20.24 42.31
CA LYS A 29 -13.52 -20.76 40.95
C LYS A 29 -14.71 -21.66 40.55
N LYS A 30 -14.78 -22.02 39.23
CA LYS A 30 -15.87 -22.87 38.69
C LYS A 30 -15.95 -24.25 39.30
N ASP A 31 -14.84 -24.78 39.81
CA ASP A 31 -14.75 -26.07 40.51
C ASP A 31 -15.05 -25.96 42.01
N GLY A 32 -15.45 -24.78 42.50
CA GLY A 32 -15.72 -24.51 43.92
C GLY A 32 -14.49 -24.23 44.76
N SER A 33 -13.28 -24.34 44.24
CA SER A 33 -12.07 -23.98 44.97
C SER A 33 -12.00 -22.47 45.24
N LYS A 34 -11.41 -22.12 46.41
CA LYS A 34 -11.29 -20.72 46.83
C LYS A 34 -9.83 -20.30 46.82
N GLU A 35 -9.58 -19.12 46.31
CA GLU A 35 -8.25 -18.54 46.26
C GLU A 35 -8.27 -17.09 46.72
N LEU A 36 -7.31 -16.71 47.59
CA LEU A 36 -7.20 -15.35 48.10
C LEU A 36 -7.01 -14.37 46.91
N PHE A 37 -7.81 -13.32 46.91
CA PHE A 37 -7.75 -12.29 45.85
C PHE A 37 -6.37 -11.62 45.85
N ASN A 38 -5.80 -11.50 44.66
CA ASN A 38 -4.54 -10.79 44.43
C ASN A 38 -4.60 -10.09 43.09
N VAL A 39 -4.51 -8.75 43.14
CA VAL A 39 -4.61 -7.91 41.95
C VAL A 39 -3.45 -8.16 40.97
N GLN A 40 -2.29 -8.66 41.43
CA GLN A 40 -1.19 -9.06 40.54
C GLN A 40 -1.61 -10.12 39.52
N LYS A 41 -2.52 -11.03 39.89
CA LYS A 41 -3.09 -12.01 38.96
C LYS A 41 -3.98 -11.37 37.94
N VAL A 42 -4.69 -10.30 38.29
CA VAL A 42 -5.49 -9.50 37.34
C VAL A 42 -4.55 -8.86 36.36
N ILE A 43 -3.50 -8.17 36.79
CA ILE A 43 -2.51 -7.52 35.90
C ILE A 43 -1.87 -8.55 34.96
N SER A 44 -1.51 -9.72 35.49
CA SER A 44 -0.98 -10.82 34.65
C SER A 44 -1.97 -11.29 33.57
N ALA A 45 -3.26 -11.41 33.93
CA ALA A 45 -4.29 -11.85 33.01
C ALA A 45 -4.61 -10.77 31.94
N VAL A 46 -4.72 -9.51 32.33
CA VAL A 46 -4.97 -8.41 31.40
C VAL A 46 -3.76 -8.12 30.53
N GLY A 47 -2.54 -8.31 31.03
CA GLY A 47 -1.30 -8.23 30.25
C GLY A 47 -1.26 -9.26 29.11
N LYS A 48 -1.68 -10.49 29.37
CA LYS A 48 -1.84 -11.52 28.33
C LYS A 48 -2.90 -11.13 27.28
N SER A 49 -3.96 -10.45 27.70
CA SER A 49 -5.00 -9.97 26.78
C SER A 49 -4.54 -8.76 25.97
N ALA A 50 -3.75 -7.87 26.57
CA ALA A 50 -3.09 -6.77 25.87
C ALA A 50 -2.12 -7.30 24.81
N TYR A 51 -1.31 -8.30 25.15
CA TYR A 51 -0.42 -8.95 24.20
C TYR A 51 -1.18 -9.55 23.00
N ARG A 52 -2.30 -10.23 23.23
CA ARG A 52 -3.18 -10.74 22.16
C ARG A 52 -3.79 -9.62 21.31
N ALA A 53 -4.10 -8.49 21.92
CA ALA A 53 -4.58 -7.29 21.23
C ALA A 53 -3.44 -6.44 20.63
N LEU A 54 -2.21 -6.95 20.65
CA LEU A 54 -1.03 -6.32 20.05
C LEU A 54 -0.74 -4.92 20.62
N THR A 55 -0.98 -4.76 21.93
CA THR A 55 -0.75 -3.52 22.68
C THR A 55 -0.11 -3.82 24.04
N LYS A 56 0.36 -2.78 24.73
CA LYS A 56 0.88 -2.84 26.09
C LYS A 56 0.17 -1.81 26.95
N PHE A 57 0.16 -2.03 28.27
CA PHE A 57 -0.27 -1.03 29.23
C PHE A 57 0.89 -0.17 29.68
N THR A 58 0.63 1.13 29.87
CA THR A 58 1.53 2.00 30.63
C THR A 58 1.45 1.70 32.12
N LYS A 59 2.36 2.26 32.90
CA LYS A 59 2.33 2.12 34.36
C LYS A 59 1.04 2.70 34.95
N GLU A 60 0.68 3.89 34.52
CA GLU A 60 -0.52 4.62 34.94
C GLU A 60 -1.78 3.83 34.59
N GLU A 61 -1.86 3.24 33.40
CA GLU A 61 -2.99 2.40 32.99
C GLU A 61 -3.11 1.15 33.89
N LYS A 62 -2.00 0.51 34.24
CA LYS A 62 -1.99 -0.64 35.17
C LYS A 62 -2.48 -0.24 36.58
N GLU A 63 -2.02 0.90 37.07
CA GLU A 63 -2.44 1.45 38.37
C GLU A 63 -3.94 1.77 38.39
N GLN A 64 -4.47 2.40 37.33
CA GLN A 64 -5.90 2.67 37.18
C GLN A 64 -6.74 1.39 37.21
N ILE A 65 -6.30 0.33 36.48
CA ILE A 65 -6.98 -0.97 36.51
C ILE A 65 -6.97 -1.57 37.92
N CYS A 66 -5.81 -1.55 38.58
CA CYS A 66 -5.68 -2.08 39.93
C CYS A 66 -6.60 -1.37 40.91
N GLN A 67 -6.60 -0.05 40.90
CA GLN A 67 -7.44 0.76 41.77
C GLN A 67 -8.91 0.49 41.54
N TYR A 68 -9.36 0.53 40.28
CA TYR A 68 -10.74 0.26 39.91
C TYR A 68 -11.22 -1.12 40.40
N VAL A 69 -10.41 -2.15 40.14
CA VAL A 69 -10.75 -3.54 40.54
C VAL A 69 -10.85 -3.69 42.05
N VAL A 70 -9.88 -3.13 42.80
CA VAL A 70 -9.90 -3.17 44.26
C VAL A 70 -11.09 -2.42 44.84
N ASP A 71 -11.40 -1.23 44.32
CA ASP A 71 -12.54 -0.44 44.78
C ASP A 71 -13.86 -1.19 44.54
N LYS A 72 -14.04 -1.77 43.36
CA LYS A 72 -15.25 -2.55 43.03
C LYS A 72 -15.39 -3.82 43.84
N VAL A 73 -14.28 -4.49 44.18
CA VAL A 73 -14.30 -5.66 45.04
C VAL A 73 -14.65 -5.27 46.47
N ASN A 74 -14.17 -4.12 46.98
CA ASN A 74 -14.54 -3.59 48.29
C ASN A 74 -16.03 -3.21 48.36
N GLU A 75 -16.59 -2.60 47.30
CA GLU A 75 -18.02 -2.21 47.18
C GLU A 75 -18.98 -3.41 47.30
N LEU A 76 -18.54 -4.63 46.97
CA LEU A 76 -19.41 -5.82 47.01
C LEU A 76 -19.79 -6.23 48.44
N GLU A 77 -19.05 -5.78 49.46
CA GLU A 77 -19.27 -6.09 50.88
C GLU A 77 -19.39 -7.61 51.22
N VAL A 78 -18.78 -8.48 50.37
CA VAL A 78 -18.77 -9.92 50.55
C VAL A 78 -17.34 -10.45 50.65
N ASP A 79 -17.11 -11.54 51.40
CA ASP A 79 -15.79 -12.15 51.57
C ASP A 79 -15.49 -13.16 50.44
N GLU A 80 -16.49 -13.57 49.69
CA GLU A 80 -16.36 -14.54 48.61
C GLU A 80 -16.97 -13.97 47.31
N VAL A 81 -16.12 -13.83 46.28
CA VAL A 81 -16.51 -13.32 44.99
C VAL A 81 -16.44 -14.43 43.91
N PRO A 82 -17.57 -14.83 43.32
CA PRO A 82 -17.56 -15.79 42.21
C PRO A 82 -16.74 -15.29 41.02
N ILE A 83 -16.00 -16.19 40.38
CA ILE A 83 -15.13 -15.85 39.24
C ILE A 83 -15.85 -15.14 38.09
N PRO A 84 -17.16 -15.41 37.77
CA PRO A 84 -17.87 -14.64 36.76
C PRO A 84 -18.05 -13.16 37.10
N ILE A 85 -18.28 -12.86 38.41
CA ILE A 85 -18.38 -11.46 38.87
C ILE A 85 -17.03 -10.78 38.78
N MET A 86 -15.96 -11.46 39.18
CA MET A 86 -14.59 -10.95 39.06
C MET A 86 -14.25 -10.63 37.59
N HIS A 87 -14.62 -11.49 36.66
CA HIS A 87 -14.41 -11.23 35.22
C HIS A 87 -15.16 -9.98 34.75
N ASN A 88 -16.39 -9.75 35.20
CA ASN A 88 -17.14 -8.56 34.82
C ASN A 88 -16.52 -7.28 35.38
N ILE A 89 -16.01 -7.29 36.61
CA ILE A 89 -15.28 -6.16 37.19
C ILE A 89 -14.03 -5.82 36.38
N VAL A 90 -13.22 -6.84 36.04
CA VAL A 90 -12.00 -6.66 35.25
C VAL A 90 -12.33 -6.16 33.84
N GLU A 91 -13.36 -6.69 33.23
CA GLU A 91 -13.83 -6.24 31.92
C GLU A 91 -14.26 -4.78 31.94
N SER A 92 -15.02 -4.36 32.96
CA SER A 92 -15.44 -2.96 33.13
C SER A 92 -14.24 -2.01 33.34
N ALA A 93 -13.22 -2.45 34.08
CA ALA A 93 -11.98 -1.69 34.23
C ALA A 93 -11.27 -1.49 32.86
N LEU A 94 -11.20 -2.55 32.07
CA LEU A 94 -10.59 -2.53 30.76
C LEU A 94 -11.35 -1.67 29.73
N GLU A 95 -12.69 -1.69 29.79
CA GLU A 95 -13.52 -0.83 28.92
C GLU A 95 -13.24 0.67 29.15
N GLN A 96 -12.92 1.06 30.40
CA GLN A 96 -12.60 2.44 30.73
C GLN A 96 -11.17 2.83 30.34
N VAL A 97 -10.21 1.92 30.52
CA VAL A 97 -8.79 2.21 30.33
C VAL A 97 -8.33 1.93 28.89
N LYS A 98 -8.74 0.78 28.34
CA LYS A 98 -8.30 0.34 27.01
C LYS A 98 -9.30 -0.64 26.37
N PRO A 99 -10.33 -0.14 25.69
CA PRO A 99 -11.44 -0.94 25.14
C PRO A 99 -11.01 -2.10 24.23
N ILE A 100 -9.92 -1.95 23.47
CA ILE A 100 -9.39 -3.02 22.62
C ILE A 100 -8.95 -4.24 23.44
N VAL A 101 -8.42 -4.01 24.64
CA VAL A 101 -8.01 -5.10 25.54
C VAL A 101 -9.22 -5.70 26.24
N ALA A 102 -10.25 -4.90 26.56
CA ALA A 102 -11.52 -5.40 27.09
C ALA A 102 -12.13 -6.42 26.14
N LYS A 103 -12.19 -6.09 24.86
CA LYS A 103 -12.64 -7.03 23.81
C LYS A 103 -11.81 -8.32 23.80
N SER A 104 -10.47 -8.21 23.77
CA SER A 104 -9.58 -9.37 23.78
C SER A 104 -9.77 -10.24 25.03
N TYR A 105 -10.01 -9.62 26.19
CA TYR A 105 -10.27 -10.31 27.46
C TYR A 105 -11.60 -11.07 27.43
N ARG A 106 -12.66 -10.43 26.94
CA ARG A 106 -14.01 -11.02 26.76
C ARG A 106 -13.97 -12.19 25.78
N ASP A 107 -13.31 -12.01 24.63
CA ASP A 107 -13.18 -13.01 23.59
C ASP A 107 -12.44 -14.26 24.08
N TYR A 108 -11.40 -14.09 24.90
CA TYR A 108 -10.70 -15.22 25.49
C TYR A 108 -11.55 -15.97 26.53
N ARG A 109 -12.39 -15.27 27.28
CA ARG A 109 -13.35 -15.88 28.22
C ARG A 109 -14.37 -16.75 27.48
N ASN A 110 -14.83 -16.30 26.31
CA ASN A 110 -15.82 -16.99 25.46
C ASN A 110 -15.13 -17.91 24.42
N TYR A 111 -13.86 -18.13 24.57
CA TYR A 111 -12.91 -18.77 23.68
C TYR A 111 -13.43 -20.01 22.93
N LYS A 112 -14.09 -20.95 23.60
CA LYS A 112 -14.53 -22.19 22.93
C LYS A 112 -15.56 -21.94 21.83
N GLN A 113 -16.56 -21.15 22.11
CA GLN A 113 -17.64 -20.89 21.16
C GLN A 113 -17.19 -20.05 19.97
N ASP A 114 -16.41 -19.01 20.24
CA ASP A 114 -15.93 -18.10 19.21
C ASP A 114 -14.83 -18.71 18.37
N PHE A 115 -13.97 -19.54 18.97
CA PHE A 115 -12.92 -20.24 18.24
C PHE A 115 -13.48 -21.30 17.30
N VAL A 116 -14.47 -22.07 17.72
CA VAL A 116 -15.17 -23.04 16.85
C VAL A 116 -15.85 -22.34 15.69
N ARG A 117 -16.54 -21.21 15.93
CA ARG A 117 -17.19 -20.43 14.88
C ARG A 117 -16.16 -19.86 13.89
N MET A 118 -15.06 -19.27 14.38
CA MET A 118 -13.97 -18.79 13.54
C MET A 118 -13.36 -19.90 12.67
N LEU A 119 -13.11 -21.08 13.24
CA LEU A 119 -12.59 -22.22 12.49
C LEU A 119 -13.60 -22.73 11.44
N ASP A 120 -14.90 -22.71 11.75
CA ASP A 120 -15.95 -23.11 10.81
C ASP A 120 -16.02 -22.13 9.62
N ASP A 121 -15.89 -20.83 9.86
CA ASP A 121 -15.84 -19.81 8.81
C ASP A 121 -14.59 -19.97 7.94
N VAL A 122 -13.41 -20.18 8.54
CA VAL A 122 -12.17 -20.49 7.83
C VAL A 122 -12.30 -21.78 7.02
N TYR A 123 -12.91 -22.82 7.58
CA TYR A 123 -13.13 -24.10 6.90
C TYR A 123 -14.03 -23.94 5.67
N LYS A 124 -15.17 -23.25 5.80
CA LYS A 124 -16.11 -23.01 4.68
C LYS A 124 -15.45 -22.25 3.54
N LYS A 125 -14.71 -21.17 3.86
CA LYS A 125 -13.94 -20.41 2.88
C LYS A 125 -12.82 -21.25 2.25
N SER A 126 -12.11 -22.05 3.05
CA SER A 126 -11.06 -22.94 2.54
C SER A 126 -11.58 -23.95 1.54
N GLN A 127 -12.76 -24.51 1.76
CA GLN A 127 -13.40 -25.43 0.79
C GLN A 127 -13.69 -24.69 -0.52
N SER A 128 -14.24 -23.48 -0.48
CA SER A 128 -14.48 -22.69 -1.69
C SER A 128 -13.18 -22.41 -2.45
N ILE A 129 -12.12 -21.96 -1.76
CA ILE A 129 -10.82 -21.66 -2.36
C ILE A 129 -10.19 -22.92 -2.99
N MET A 130 -10.25 -24.05 -2.30
CA MET A 130 -9.65 -25.30 -2.81
C MET A 130 -10.32 -25.80 -4.09
N TYR A 131 -11.64 -25.66 -4.22
CA TYR A 131 -12.39 -26.21 -5.36
C TYR A 131 -12.61 -25.20 -6.49
N ILE A 132 -12.87 -23.93 -6.16
CA ILE A 132 -13.27 -22.92 -7.15
C ILE A 132 -12.10 -21.94 -7.43
N GLY A 133 -11.21 -21.73 -6.46
CA GLY A 133 -10.21 -20.68 -6.48
C GLY A 133 -10.79 -19.33 -6.06
N ASP A 134 -9.94 -18.31 -6.08
CA ASP A 134 -10.33 -16.93 -5.82
C ASP A 134 -10.12 -16.12 -7.10
N LYS A 135 -11.20 -15.57 -7.64
CA LYS A 135 -11.18 -14.75 -8.85
C LYS A 135 -11.18 -13.25 -8.57
N GLU A 136 -11.15 -12.86 -7.30
CA GLU A 136 -11.24 -11.45 -6.90
C GLU A 136 -9.94 -10.66 -7.13
N ASN A 137 -8.82 -11.36 -7.32
CA ASN A 137 -7.51 -10.71 -7.50
C ASN A 137 -6.92 -11.04 -8.88
N ALA A 138 -6.79 -10.02 -9.74
CA ALA A 138 -6.24 -10.16 -11.10
C ALA A 138 -4.74 -10.57 -11.12
N ASN A 139 -4.02 -10.33 -10.02
CA ASN A 139 -2.59 -10.67 -9.90
C ASN A 139 -2.34 -12.08 -9.38
N THR A 140 -3.38 -12.92 -9.30
CA THR A 140 -3.31 -14.23 -8.64
C THR A 140 -3.67 -15.35 -9.61
N ASP A 141 -2.76 -16.32 -9.80
CA ASP A 141 -3.11 -17.58 -10.45
C ASP A 141 -3.66 -18.56 -9.41
N SER A 142 -4.97 -18.52 -9.22
CA SER A 142 -5.68 -19.30 -8.20
C SER A 142 -5.68 -20.82 -8.44
N ALA A 143 -5.22 -21.28 -9.59
CA ALA A 143 -5.09 -22.70 -9.90
C ALA A 143 -3.89 -23.35 -9.19
N LEU A 144 -2.83 -22.59 -8.94
CA LEU A 144 -1.61 -23.10 -8.32
C LEU A 144 -1.82 -23.52 -6.86
N VAL A 145 -1.21 -24.64 -6.46
CA VAL A 145 -1.29 -25.14 -5.08
C VAL A 145 -0.71 -24.15 -4.06
N SER A 146 0.41 -23.51 -4.38
CA SER A 146 1.03 -22.49 -3.55
C SER A 146 0.09 -21.31 -3.30
N THR A 147 -0.58 -20.84 -4.34
CA THR A 147 -1.58 -19.76 -4.26
C THR A 147 -2.77 -20.16 -3.39
N LYS A 148 -3.33 -21.33 -3.59
CA LYS A 148 -4.45 -21.84 -2.77
C LYS A 148 -4.08 -21.91 -1.29
N ARG A 149 -2.90 -22.40 -0.95
CA ARG A 149 -2.40 -22.43 0.44
C ARG A 149 -2.31 -21.02 1.03
N SER A 150 -1.76 -20.07 0.27
CA SER A 150 -1.62 -18.68 0.71
C SER A 150 -2.98 -18.00 0.89
N LEU A 151 -3.95 -18.24 0.02
CA LEU A 151 -5.32 -17.71 0.15
C LEU A 151 -6.02 -18.22 1.42
N ILE A 152 -5.85 -19.50 1.76
CA ILE A 152 -6.38 -20.08 3.02
C ILE A 152 -5.71 -19.41 4.23
N PHE A 153 -4.39 -19.23 4.19
CA PHE A 153 -3.66 -18.55 5.26
C PHE A 153 -4.07 -17.07 5.38
N ASN A 154 -4.27 -16.39 4.26
CA ASN A 154 -4.78 -15.02 4.24
C ASN A 154 -6.17 -14.91 4.87
N GLN A 155 -7.06 -15.87 4.62
CA GLN A 155 -8.36 -15.89 5.28
C GLN A 155 -8.24 -16.06 6.81
N LEU A 156 -7.39 -16.96 7.26
CA LEU A 156 -7.11 -17.12 8.69
C LEU A 156 -6.55 -15.83 9.31
N ASN A 157 -5.58 -15.20 8.66
CA ASN A 157 -5.00 -13.93 9.13
C ASN A 157 -6.04 -12.81 9.20
N LYS A 158 -6.94 -12.72 8.22
CA LYS A 158 -8.03 -11.75 8.23
C LYS A 158 -8.94 -11.92 9.45
N GLU A 159 -9.33 -13.16 9.76
CA GLU A 159 -10.16 -13.46 10.93
C GLU A 159 -9.43 -13.09 12.24
N LEU A 160 -8.15 -13.43 12.35
CA LEU A 160 -7.33 -13.09 13.50
C LEU A 160 -7.17 -11.57 13.66
N TYR A 161 -6.97 -10.84 12.55
CA TYR A 161 -6.87 -9.38 12.57
C TYR A 161 -8.17 -8.74 13.06
N GLN A 162 -9.30 -9.15 12.51
CA GLN A 162 -10.61 -8.64 12.92
C GLN A 162 -10.89 -8.93 14.40
N LYS A 163 -10.55 -10.13 14.86
CA LYS A 163 -10.86 -10.56 16.21
C LYS A 163 -9.98 -9.93 17.29
N PHE A 164 -8.70 -9.77 17.02
CA PHE A 164 -7.72 -9.41 18.06
C PHE A 164 -7.11 -8.02 17.93
N PHE A 165 -7.24 -7.38 16.77
CA PHE A 165 -6.67 -6.07 16.51
C PHE A 165 -7.70 -4.94 16.43
N LEU A 166 -8.84 -5.18 15.80
CA LEU A 166 -9.88 -4.18 15.65
C LEU A 166 -10.75 -4.05 16.92
N THR A 167 -11.18 -2.82 17.23
CA THR A 167 -12.19 -2.56 18.26
C THR A 167 -13.57 -3.00 17.78
N THR A 168 -14.53 -3.07 18.71
CA THR A 168 -15.93 -3.38 18.36
C THR A 168 -16.51 -2.32 17.42
N GLU A 169 -16.20 -1.04 17.67
CA GLU A 169 -16.64 0.10 16.86
C GLU A 169 -16.07 0.03 15.44
N GLU A 170 -14.78 -0.30 15.31
CA GLU A 170 -14.11 -0.45 14.00
C GLU A 170 -14.70 -1.62 13.21
N ILE A 171 -14.93 -2.77 13.85
CA ILE A 171 -15.60 -3.91 13.20
C ILE A 171 -16.99 -3.53 12.73
N GLN A 172 -17.76 -2.83 13.57
CA GLN A 172 -19.10 -2.40 13.22
C GLN A 172 -19.07 -1.41 12.07
N ALA A 173 -18.16 -0.42 12.09
CA ALA A 173 -18.00 0.55 11.02
C ALA A 173 -17.63 -0.12 9.68
N CYS A 174 -16.74 -1.14 9.69
CA CYS A 174 -16.41 -1.92 8.51
C CYS A 174 -17.58 -2.76 7.99
N ARG A 175 -18.30 -3.43 8.90
CA ARG A 175 -19.47 -4.27 8.55
C ARG A 175 -20.60 -3.43 7.97
N ASP A 176 -20.82 -2.28 8.54
CA ASP A 176 -21.83 -1.33 8.07
C ASP A 176 -21.46 -0.63 6.77
N GLY A 177 -20.16 -0.54 6.47
CA GLY A 177 -19.65 0.06 5.24
C GLY A 177 -19.33 1.55 5.33
N TYR A 178 -19.14 2.10 6.53
CA TYR A 178 -18.68 3.50 6.71
C TYR A 178 -17.19 3.65 6.47
N ILE A 179 -16.41 2.65 6.86
CA ILE A 179 -14.98 2.56 6.59
C ILE A 179 -14.63 1.21 5.97
N TYR A 180 -13.48 1.17 5.30
CA TYR A 180 -12.90 -0.07 4.77
C TYR A 180 -11.42 -0.14 5.13
N VAL A 181 -11.04 -1.17 5.87
CA VAL A 181 -9.64 -1.44 6.21
C VAL A 181 -9.06 -2.32 5.11
N HIS A 182 -8.13 -1.75 4.34
CA HIS A 182 -7.47 -2.46 3.25
C HIS A 182 -6.54 -3.56 3.77
N ASP A 183 -6.45 -4.65 3.03
CA ASP A 183 -5.46 -5.72 3.24
C ASP A 183 -5.42 -6.32 4.65
N MET A 184 -6.57 -6.52 5.29
CA MET A 184 -6.66 -7.07 6.66
C MET A 184 -5.90 -8.39 6.83
N SER A 185 -5.79 -9.19 5.77
CA SER A 185 -5.06 -10.47 5.78
C SER A 185 -3.54 -10.33 5.95
N ALA A 186 -2.99 -9.14 5.68
CA ALA A 186 -1.55 -8.91 5.68
C ALA A 186 -1.07 -7.84 6.67
N ARG A 187 -1.98 -7.02 7.22
CA ARG A 187 -1.63 -5.88 8.09
C ARG A 187 -0.99 -6.25 9.42
N ARG A 188 -1.09 -7.50 9.84
CA ARG A 188 -0.48 -7.99 11.09
C ARG A 188 1.03 -8.12 11.00
N ASP A 189 1.56 -8.38 9.83
CA ASP A 189 2.89 -8.94 9.69
C ASP A 189 3.89 -7.96 9.09
N THR A 190 3.41 -7.00 8.29
CA THR A 190 4.28 -6.16 7.51
C THR A 190 3.59 -4.85 7.07
N MET A 191 4.33 -4.06 6.33
CA MET A 191 3.91 -2.78 5.75
C MET A 191 3.30 -2.94 4.35
N ASN A 192 2.79 -1.84 3.82
CA ASN A 192 2.11 -1.78 2.53
C ASN A 192 3.08 -1.55 1.36
N CYS A 193 3.29 -0.30 0.96
CA CYS A 193 4.03 0.08 -0.24
C CYS A 193 5.36 0.77 0.11
N CYS A 194 6.32 0.74 -0.82
CA CYS A 194 7.61 1.40 -0.61
C CYS A 194 8.22 1.99 -1.89
N LEU A 195 9.15 2.93 -1.68
CA LEU A 195 10.20 3.29 -2.63
C LEU A 195 11.50 2.65 -2.13
N PHE A 196 11.90 1.55 -2.74
CA PHE A 196 13.04 0.77 -2.25
C PHE A 196 14.37 1.30 -2.82
N ASP A 197 15.36 1.50 -1.95
CA ASP A 197 16.69 1.98 -2.33
C ASP A 197 17.60 0.84 -2.75
N VAL A 198 17.39 0.36 -3.98
CA VAL A 198 18.20 -0.72 -4.56
C VAL A 198 19.67 -0.32 -4.69
N GLN A 199 19.95 0.93 -5.05
CA GLN A 199 21.32 1.40 -5.23
C GLN A 199 22.13 1.32 -3.93
N ASN A 200 21.52 1.72 -2.81
CA ASN A 200 22.16 1.64 -1.50
C ASN A 200 22.47 0.19 -1.10
N VAL A 201 21.56 -0.74 -1.39
CA VAL A 201 21.79 -2.18 -1.13
C VAL A 201 22.91 -2.74 -1.99
N LEU A 202 22.97 -2.38 -3.27
CA LEU A 202 23.99 -2.90 -4.20
C LEU A 202 25.41 -2.41 -3.90
N THR A 203 25.53 -1.16 -3.43
CA THR A 203 26.83 -0.49 -3.28
C THR A 203 27.67 -1.18 -2.20
N GLY A 204 28.83 -1.71 -2.60
CA GLY A 204 29.77 -2.42 -1.73
C GLY A 204 29.39 -3.87 -1.44
N GLY A 205 28.27 -4.36 -1.94
CA GLY A 205 27.74 -5.69 -1.67
C GLY A 205 26.83 -5.75 -0.43
N PHE A 206 26.16 -6.89 -0.26
CA PHE A 206 25.17 -7.10 0.80
C PHE A 206 25.00 -8.58 1.14
N GLU A 207 24.37 -8.89 2.27
CA GLU A 207 24.02 -10.26 2.68
C GLU A 207 22.55 -10.56 2.40
N MET A 208 22.27 -11.72 1.80
CA MET A 208 20.91 -12.24 1.62
C MET A 208 20.92 -13.76 1.79
N GLY A 209 20.07 -14.27 2.68
CA GLY A 209 19.96 -15.72 2.89
C GLY A 209 21.25 -16.40 3.34
N ASN A 210 22.05 -15.75 4.16
CA ASN A 210 23.37 -16.19 4.63
C ASN A 210 24.43 -16.31 3.50
N ILE A 211 24.22 -15.63 2.39
CA ILE A 211 25.14 -15.56 1.26
C ILE A 211 25.52 -14.10 1.03
N TRP A 212 26.83 -13.85 0.90
CA TRP A 212 27.31 -12.53 0.51
C TRP A 212 27.21 -12.34 -1.00
N TYR A 213 26.50 -11.30 -1.41
CA TYR A 213 26.43 -10.83 -2.79
C TYR A 213 27.45 -9.71 -2.99
N ASN A 214 28.39 -9.94 -3.88
CA ASN A 214 29.31 -8.89 -4.29
C ASN A 214 28.59 -7.87 -5.19
N GLU A 215 29.02 -6.62 -5.13
CA GLU A 215 28.53 -5.60 -6.07
C GLU A 215 28.77 -6.05 -7.52
N PRO A 216 27.77 -5.96 -8.41
CA PRO A 216 27.89 -6.38 -9.81
C PRO A 216 29.01 -5.66 -10.55
N LYS A 217 29.70 -6.38 -11.41
CA LYS A 217 30.77 -5.85 -12.27
C LYS A 217 30.34 -5.68 -13.72
N THR A 218 29.16 -6.14 -14.08
CA THR A 218 28.58 -6.10 -15.43
C THR A 218 27.08 -5.86 -15.34
N LEU A 219 26.48 -5.39 -16.43
CA LEU A 219 25.07 -5.06 -16.51
C LEU A 219 24.16 -6.30 -16.39
N ASP A 220 24.50 -7.39 -17.05
CA ASP A 220 23.76 -8.65 -16.98
C ASP A 220 23.67 -9.18 -15.55
N VAL A 221 24.79 -9.18 -14.80
CA VAL A 221 24.80 -9.56 -13.39
C VAL A 221 23.99 -8.57 -12.53
N ALA A 222 24.05 -7.26 -12.85
CA ALA A 222 23.24 -6.27 -12.14
C ALA A 222 21.74 -6.54 -12.29
N PHE A 223 21.27 -6.88 -13.49
CA PHE A 223 19.87 -7.28 -13.71
C PHE A 223 19.46 -8.50 -12.87
N ASP A 224 20.31 -9.53 -12.81
CA ASP A 224 20.01 -10.72 -12.02
C ASP A 224 19.96 -10.43 -10.52
N VAL A 225 20.96 -9.73 -10.00
CA VAL A 225 21.05 -9.40 -8.56
C VAL A 225 19.91 -8.46 -8.14
N ILE A 226 19.59 -7.45 -8.95
CA ILE A 226 18.43 -6.57 -8.69
C ILE A 226 17.13 -7.38 -8.70
N GLY A 227 16.97 -8.30 -9.63
CA GLY A 227 15.83 -9.20 -9.69
C GLY A 227 15.66 -10.02 -8.41
N ASP A 228 16.75 -10.56 -7.87
CA ASP A 228 16.77 -11.32 -6.62
C ASP A 228 16.40 -10.44 -5.41
N ILE A 229 17.00 -9.23 -5.31
CA ILE A 229 16.66 -8.25 -4.28
C ILE A 229 15.17 -7.94 -4.30
N VAL A 230 14.64 -7.60 -5.48
CA VAL A 230 13.24 -7.18 -5.66
C VAL A 230 12.28 -8.31 -5.26
N LEU A 231 12.50 -9.54 -5.75
CA LEU A 231 11.65 -10.68 -5.41
C LEU A 231 11.72 -11.03 -3.92
N SER A 232 12.90 -10.99 -3.33
CA SER A 232 13.07 -11.27 -1.89
C SER A 232 12.42 -10.21 -1.02
N ALA A 233 12.72 -8.93 -1.24
CA ALA A 233 12.20 -7.84 -0.43
C ALA A 233 10.68 -7.63 -0.63
N ALA A 234 10.19 -7.70 -1.87
CA ALA A 234 8.76 -7.54 -2.18
C ALA A 234 7.91 -8.67 -1.57
N SER A 235 8.47 -9.86 -1.38
CA SER A 235 7.78 -10.97 -0.70
C SER A 235 7.54 -10.72 0.78
N GLN A 236 8.21 -9.73 1.38
CA GLN A 236 8.07 -9.37 2.80
C GLN A 236 7.09 -8.20 3.02
N GLN A 237 6.40 -7.74 1.99
CA GLN A 237 5.37 -6.69 2.08
C GLN A 237 4.11 -7.09 1.30
N TYR A 238 3.02 -6.34 1.43
CA TYR A 238 1.76 -6.71 0.78
C TYR A 238 1.28 -5.75 -0.33
N GLY A 239 1.86 -4.57 -0.44
CA GLY A 239 1.50 -3.60 -1.47
C GLY A 239 2.57 -3.45 -2.55
N GLY A 240 2.55 -2.30 -3.22
CA GLY A 240 3.45 -2.01 -4.32
C GLY A 240 4.90 -1.82 -3.90
N PHE A 241 5.79 -2.35 -4.70
CA PHE A 241 7.23 -2.23 -4.54
C PHE A 241 7.80 -1.43 -5.71
N THR A 242 8.27 -0.23 -5.45
CA THR A 242 8.81 0.65 -6.50
C THR A 242 10.33 0.75 -6.42
N VAL A 243 10.99 0.51 -7.55
CA VAL A 243 12.40 0.80 -7.76
C VAL A 243 12.48 2.12 -8.54
N PRO A 244 12.81 3.24 -7.90
CA PRO A 244 12.84 4.53 -8.56
C PRO A 244 14.10 4.72 -9.40
N SER A 245 13.95 5.35 -10.57
CA SER A 245 15.05 5.77 -11.47
C SER A 245 15.96 4.62 -11.89
N VAL A 246 15.41 3.54 -12.43
CA VAL A 246 16.18 2.35 -12.84
C VAL A 246 17.21 2.66 -13.95
N ASP A 247 16.96 3.63 -14.79
CA ASP A 247 17.89 4.12 -15.80
C ASP A 247 19.20 4.63 -15.17
N LEU A 248 19.09 5.39 -14.08
CA LEU A 248 20.26 5.88 -13.34
C LEU A 248 20.94 4.79 -12.52
N ILE A 249 20.18 3.85 -11.97
CA ILE A 249 20.75 2.71 -11.22
C ILE A 249 21.57 1.79 -12.14
N LEU A 250 21.08 1.52 -13.34
CA LEU A 250 21.71 0.62 -14.30
C LEU A 250 22.88 1.25 -15.07
N GLU A 251 22.91 2.58 -15.21
CA GLU A 251 23.92 3.30 -15.98
C GLU A 251 25.37 2.95 -15.60
N PRO A 252 25.78 2.92 -14.30
CA PRO A 252 27.15 2.58 -13.93
C PRO A 252 27.56 1.15 -14.34
N TYR A 253 26.63 0.22 -14.28
CA TYR A 253 26.88 -1.18 -14.65
C TYR A 253 26.94 -1.36 -16.17
N ALA A 254 26.16 -0.60 -16.91
CA ALA A 254 26.25 -0.52 -18.36
C ALA A 254 27.60 0.03 -18.82
N GLU A 255 28.11 1.05 -18.14
CA GLU A 255 29.44 1.60 -18.40
C GLU A 255 30.52 0.57 -18.13
N LYS A 256 30.45 -0.19 -17.04
CA LYS A 256 31.39 -1.28 -16.73
C LYS A 256 31.34 -2.37 -17.82
N SER A 257 30.18 -2.78 -18.29
CA SER A 257 30.01 -3.73 -19.39
C SER A 257 30.60 -3.19 -20.70
N TYR A 258 30.33 -1.92 -21.01
CA TYR A 258 30.89 -1.27 -22.19
C TYR A 258 32.42 -1.25 -22.18
N ASN A 259 33.02 -0.81 -21.09
CA ASN A 259 34.50 -0.76 -20.97
C ASN A 259 35.14 -2.15 -21.06
N ARG A 260 34.48 -3.16 -20.48
CA ARG A 260 34.94 -4.56 -20.60
C ARG A 260 34.88 -5.06 -22.04
N ALA A 261 33.79 -4.78 -22.76
CA ALA A 261 33.64 -5.17 -24.15
C ALA A 261 34.66 -4.45 -25.05
N LEU A 262 34.81 -3.13 -24.86
CA LEU A 262 35.77 -2.31 -25.60
C LEU A 262 37.19 -2.85 -25.43
N ALA A 263 37.63 -3.07 -24.19
CA ALA A 263 38.98 -3.64 -23.92
C ALA A 263 39.19 -5.03 -24.56
N LYS A 264 38.11 -5.84 -24.64
CA LYS A 264 38.15 -7.13 -25.33
C LYS A 264 38.37 -6.95 -26.82
N TYR A 265 37.66 -6.06 -27.50
CA TYR A 265 37.77 -5.81 -28.94
C TYR A 265 39.11 -5.16 -29.29
N GLU A 266 39.59 -4.22 -28.50
CA GLU A 266 40.94 -3.63 -28.65
C GLU A 266 42.06 -4.68 -28.57
N ARG A 267 41.97 -5.58 -27.58
CA ARG A 267 42.93 -6.69 -27.42
C ARG A 267 42.90 -7.64 -28.62
N LEU A 268 41.76 -7.79 -29.27
CA LEU A 268 41.63 -8.62 -30.48
C LEU A 268 42.05 -7.89 -31.76
N GLY A 269 42.52 -6.64 -31.67
CA GLY A 269 43.01 -5.85 -32.79
C GLY A 269 41.90 -5.31 -33.71
N VAL A 270 40.67 -5.18 -33.17
CA VAL A 270 39.54 -4.58 -33.90
C VAL A 270 39.78 -3.08 -34.04
N ALA A 271 39.45 -2.48 -35.20
CA ALA A 271 39.54 -1.05 -35.42
C ALA A 271 38.67 -0.27 -34.39
N ALA A 272 39.16 0.89 -33.92
CA ALA A 272 38.58 1.61 -32.79
C ALA A 272 37.08 1.95 -33.00
N ASP A 273 36.71 2.44 -34.17
CA ASP A 273 35.33 2.77 -34.54
C ASP A 273 34.41 1.53 -34.55
N VAL A 274 34.93 0.40 -35.01
CA VAL A 274 34.20 -0.88 -35.00
C VAL A 274 34.10 -1.41 -33.56
N ALA A 275 35.19 -1.33 -32.79
CA ALA A 275 35.21 -1.77 -31.39
C ALA A 275 34.19 -1.00 -30.54
N GLU A 276 34.09 0.32 -30.68
CA GLU A 276 33.09 1.15 -29.99
C GLU A 276 31.66 0.78 -30.38
N ARG A 277 31.41 0.60 -31.67
CA ARG A 277 30.09 0.21 -32.18
C ARG A 277 29.66 -1.16 -31.66
N GLU A 278 30.53 -2.15 -31.72
CA GLU A 278 30.24 -3.51 -31.24
C GLU A 278 30.09 -3.55 -29.72
N ALA A 279 30.88 -2.78 -28.95
CA ALA A 279 30.75 -2.67 -27.52
C ALA A 279 29.39 -2.03 -27.12
N LEU A 280 28.91 -1.01 -27.85
CA LEU A 280 27.59 -0.44 -27.64
C LEU A 280 26.47 -1.43 -28.00
N ALA A 281 26.62 -2.21 -29.05
CA ALA A 281 25.67 -3.26 -29.43
C ALA A 281 25.58 -4.36 -28.36
N ASP A 282 26.72 -4.77 -27.80
CA ASP A 282 26.75 -5.73 -26.69
C ASP A 282 25.99 -5.23 -25.46
N VAL A 283 26.21 -3.98 -25.06
CA VAL A 283 25.48 -3.36 -23.93
C VAL A 283 23.98 -3.26 -24.20
N LYS A 284 23.59 -2.85 -25.41
CA LYS A 284 22.17 -2.81 -25.81
C LYS A 284 21.53 -4.19 -25.70
N LYS A 285 22.23 -5.23 -26.11
CA LYS A 285 21.75 -6.61 -25.98
C LYS A 285 21.63 -7.06 -24.54
N GLU A 286 22.57 -6.67 -23.67
CA GLU A 286 22.43 -6.93 -22.21
C GLU A 286 21.21 -6.25 -21.63
N PHE A 287 20.90 -5.01 -22.01
CA PHE A 287 19.65 -4.33 -21.63
C PHE A 287 18.40 -5.07 -22.13
N GLU A 288 18.37 -5.46 -23.39
CA GLU A 288 17.23 -6.20 -23.96
C GLU A 288 16.97 -7.49 -23.21
N GLN A 289 18.02 -8.28 -22.95
CA GLN A 289 17.89 -9.54 -22.23
C GLN A 289 17.56 -9.33 -20.74
N GLY A 290 18.13 -8.30 -20.12
CA GLY A 290 17.87 -7.97 -18.73
C GLY A 290 16.44 -7.55 -18.48
N PHE A 291 15.89 -6.63 -19.27
CA PHE A 291 14.49 -6.21 -19.13
C PHE A 291 13.52 -7.34 -19.48
N GLN A 292 13.82 -8.16 -20.49
CA GLN A 292 13.04 -9.35 -20.79
C GLN A 292 13.06 -10.34 -19.61
N GLY A 293 14.20 -10.52 -18.98
CA GLY A 293 14.34 -11.34 -17.77
C GLY A 293 13.50 -10.83 -16.60
N TRP A 294 13.44 -9.52 -16.38
CA TRP A 294 12.55 -8.92 -15.37
C TRP A 294 11.08 -9.14 -15.70
N GLU A 295 10.67 -8.97 -16.96
CA GLU A 295 9.31 -9.25 -17.38
C GLU A 295 8.92 -10.72 -17.12
N TYR A 296 9.82 -11.66 -17.33
CA TYR A 296 9.58 -13.06 -16.97
C TYR A 296 9.48 -13.23 -15.44
N LYS A 297 10.49 -12.80 -14.69
CA LYS A 297 10.55 -12.98 -13.23
C LYS A 297 9.33 -12.38 -12.53
N PHE A 298 8.95 -11.15 -12.87
CA PHE A 298 7.89 -10.41 -12.15
C PHE A 298 6.47 -10.83 -12.52
N ASN A 299 6.29 -11.57 -13.62
CA ASN A 299 4.98 -12.09 -14.04
C ASN A 299 4.80 -13.60 -13.83
N THR A 300 5.84 -14.32 -13.39
CA THR A 300 5.78 -15.78 -13.25
C THR A 300 6.19 -16.30 -11.88
N VAL A 301 6.90 -15.51 -11.09
CA VAL A 301 7.35 -15.90 -9.75
C VAL A 301 6.42 -15.29 -8.71
N ALA A 302 5.52 -16.12 -8.16
CA ALA A 302 4.61 -15.68 -7.11
C ALA A 302 5.35 -15.35 -5.81
N SER A 303 4.83 -14.38 -5.07
CA SER A 303 5.27 -14.04 -3.73
C SER A 303 4.86 -15.12 -2.71
N SER A 304 5.35 -14.99 -1.48
CA SER A 304 4.94 -15.83 -0.36
C SER A 304 3.43 -15.71 -0.03
N ARG A 305 2.76 -14.67 -0.52
CA ARG A 305 1.31 -14.46 -0.38
C ARG A 305 0.47 -15.15 -1.46
N GLY A 306 1.10 -15.76 -2.45
CA GLY A 306 0.44 -16.43 -3.57
C GLY A 306 0.00 -15.51 -4.70
N ASP A 307 0.35 -14.23 -4.66
CA ASP A 307 0.18 -13.25 -5.72
C ASP A 307 1.52 -12.94 -6.40
N TYR A 308 1.48 -12.35 -7.57
CA TYR A 308 2.68 -11.78 -8.19
C TYR A 308 3.00 -10.44 -7.51
N PRO A 309 4.28 -10.17 -7.19
CA PRO A 309 4.65 -8.92 -6.54
C PRO A 309 4.29 -7.72 -7.44
N PHE A 310 3.67 -6.71 -6.85
CA PHE A 310 3.28 -5.50 -7.58
C PHE A 310 4.48 -4.58 -7.76
N ILE A 311 5.32 -4.91 -8.74
CA ILE A 311 6.56 -4.20 -9.02
C ILE A 311 6.32 -3.00 -9.94
N THR A 312 6.85 -1.84 -9.54
CA THR A 312 6.87 -0.61 -10.33
C THR A 312 8.31 -0.14 -10.51
N VAL A 313 8.64 0.33 -11.69
CA VAL A 313 9.92 0.99 -11.98
C VAL A 313 9.65 2.37 -12.55
N THR A 314 10.49 3.34 -12.22
CA THR A 314 10.45 4.67 -12.85
C THR A 314 11.73 4.91 -13.62
N ALA A 315 11.64 5.68 -14.72
CA ALA A 315 12.77 6.05 -15.56
C ALA A 315 12.45 7.29 -16.39
N GLY A 316 13.46 7.85 -17.05
CA GLY A 316 13.30 8.86 -18.07
C GLY A 316 14.14 10.12 -17.89
N THR A 317 14.68 10.40 -16.71
CA THR A 317 15.46 11.64 -16.45
C THR A 317 16.96 11.49 -16.72
N GLY A 318 17.45 10.28 -16.94
CA GLY A 318 18.87 10.04 -17.20
C GLY A 318 19.31 10.62 -18.55
N THR A 319 20.29 11.53 -18.53
CA THR A 319 20.83 12.20 -19.73
C THR A 319 22.05 11.53 -20.32
N GLY A 320 22.69 10.63 -19.58
CA GLY A 320 23.83 9.84 -20.07
C GLY A 320 23.41 8.86 -21.15
N LYS A 321 24.33 8.51 -22.05
CA LYS A 321 24.03 7.63 -23.19
C LYS A 321 23.49 6.25 -22.75
N PHE A 322 23.97 5.69 -21.64
CA PHE A 322 23.52 4.41 -21.14
C PHE A 322 22.20 4.51 -20.38
N ALA A 323 21.95 5.61 -19.70
CA ALA A 323 20.65 5.87 -19.07
C ALA A 323 19.55 6.04 -20.13
N GLN A 324 19.80 6.78 -21.20
CA GLN A 324 18.90 6.89 -22.35
C GLN A 324 18.67 5.52 -23.01
N MET A 325 19.73 4.75 -23.23
CA MET A 325 19.66 3.40 -23.80
C MET A 325 18.81 2.48 -22.90
N ALA A 326 18.97 2.56 -21.60
CA ALA A 326 18.17 1.79 -20.64
C ALA A 326 16.68 2.09 -20.78
N THR A 327 16.28 3.36 -20.74
CA THR A 327 14.88 3.78 -20.86
C THR A 327 14.27 3.37 -22.21
N ILE A 328 14.95 3.66 -23.33
CA ILE A 328 14.46 3.32 -24.65
C ILE A 328 14.33 1.80 -24.81
N THR A 329 15.33 1.04 -24.39
CA THR A 329 15.33 -0.44 -24.52
C THR A 329 14.25 -1.07 -23.67
N MET A 330 14.01 -0.57 -22.45
CA MET A 330 12.92 -1.02 -21.59
C MET A 330 11.54 -0.84 -22.28
N LEU A 331 11.33 0.33 -22.88
CA LEU A 331 10.10 0.63 -23.63
C LEU A 331 9.96 -0.23 -24.89
N GLU A 332 11.05 -0.46 -25.60
CA GLU A 332 11.04 -1.34 -26.79
C GLU A 332 10.71 -2.80 -26.42
N VAL A 333 11.27 -3.32 -25.33
CA VAL A 333 10.99 -4.68 -24.83
C VAL A 333 9.50 -4.80 -24.45
N ARG A 334 8.95 -3.83 -23.71
CA ARG A 334 7.54 -3.80 -23.36
C ARG A 334 6.65 -3.75 -24.59
N ARG A 335 6.98 -2.90 -25.58
CA ARG A 335 6.22 -2.77 -26.82
C ARG A 335 6.23 -4.05 -27.66
N LYS A 336 7.32 -4.80 -27.67
CA LYS A 336 7.42 -6.11 -28.35
C LYS A 336 6.54 -7.18 -27.71
N GLY A 337 6.30 -7.09 -26.41
CA GLY A 337 5.56 -8.09 -25.63
C GLY A 337 6.30 -9.41 -25.46
N GLN A 338 5.70 -10.32 -24.70
CA GLN A 338 6.24 -11.65 -24.41
C GLN A 338 5.30 -12.74 -24.92
N GLY A 339 5.86 -13.89 -25.30
CA GLY A 339 5.08 -15.02 -25.79
C GLY A 339 5.75 -15.78 -26.94
N LYS A 340 5.03 -16.70 -27.55
CA LYS A 340 5.46 -17.45 -28.75
C LYS A 340 5.60 -16.52 -29.93
N LYS A 341 6.36 -16.94 -30.94
CA LYS A 341 6.77 -16.08 -32.09
C LYS A 341 5.63 -15.26 -32.70
N ASP A 342 4.49 -15.83 -32.91
CA ASP A 342 3.34 -15.21 -33.56
C ASP A 342 2.19 -14.86 -32.58
N HIS A 343 2.44 -14.98 -31.26
CA HIS A 343 1.46 -14.80 -30.19
C HIS A 343 2.11 -14.05 -29.03
N LYS A 344 2.52 -12.81 -29.27
CA LYS A 344 3.13 -11.96 -28.24
C LYS A 344 2.07 -11.02 -27.68
N LYS A 345 2.03 -10.93 -26.34
CA LYS A 345 1.15 -10.00 -25.61
C LYS A 345 1.94 -9.13 -24.65
N PRO A 346 1.45 -7.93 -24.32
CA PRO A 346 2.00 -7.12 -23.25
C PRO A 346 1.92 -7.86 -21.92
N VAL A 347 2.87 -7.58 -21.02
CA VAL A 347 2.87 -8.09 -19.66
C VAL A 347 2.53 -6.98 -18.67
N LEU A 348 2.07 -7.36 -17.47
CA LEU A 348 1.69 -6.39 -16.45
C LEU A 348 2.91 -5.77 -15.76
N PHE A 349 3.86 -6.59 -15.33
CA PHE A 349 4.97 -6.18 -14.49
C PHE A 349 6.33 -6.24 -15.19
N PRO A 350 7.26 -5.34 -14.79
CA PRO A 350 7.03 -4.22 -13.89
C PRO A 350 6.11 -3.17 -14.51
N LYS A 351 5.27 -2.53 -13.70
CA LYS A 351 4.60 -1.30 -14.11
C LYS A 351 5.66 -0.26 -14.40
N ILE A 352 5.56 0.44 -15.54
CA ILE A 352 6.51 1.47 -15.94
C ILE A 352 5.90 2.85 -15.75
N VAL A 353 6.64 3.74 -15.08
CA VAL A 353 6.28 5.14 -14.92
C VAL A 353 7.35 6.01 -15.57
N PHE A 354 6.96 6.81 -16.54
CA PHE A 354 7.85 7.76 -17.20
C PHE A 354 7.89 9.06 -16.41
N LEU A 355 9.09 9.48 -16.02
CA LEU A 355 9.36 10.72 -15.29
C LEU A 355 9.53 11.85 -16.30
N TYR A 356 8.49 12.67 -16.48
CA TYR A 356 8.48 13.73 -17.48
C TYR A 356 8.98 15.06 -16.91
N ASP A 357 10.03 15.59 -17.52
CA ASP A 357 10.57 16.93 -17.30
C ASP A 357 10.49 17.71 -18.63
N GLU A 358 9.76 18.82 -18.69
CA GLU A 358 9.59 19.61 -19.92
C GLU A 358 10.91 20.11 -20.50
N ASN A 359 11.92 20.36 -19.65
CA ASN A 359 13.24 20.82 -20.05
C ASN A 359 14.10 19.71 -20.64
N LEU A 360 13.74 18.44 -20.45
CA LEU A 360 14.41 17.26 -21.01
C LEU A 360 13.62 16.65 -22.18
N HIS A 361 12.30 16.58 -22.05
CA HIS A 361 11.42 15.79 -22.92
C HIS A 361 10.51 16.62 -23.84
N GLY A 362 10.45 17.94 -23.61
CA GLY A 362 9.66 18.84 -24.44
C GLY A 362 10.18 18.95 -25.89
N PRO A 363 9.42 19.59 -26.78
CA PRO A 363 9.83 19.76 -28.18
C PRO A 363 11.20 20.43 -28.32
N GLY A 364 12.10 19.83 -29.10
CA GLY A 364 13.46 20.29 -29.31
C GLY A 364 14.41 20.14 -28.12
N LYS A 365 14.02 19.41 -27.09
CA LYS A 365 14.84 19.17 -25.90
C LYS A 365 15.70 17.89 -26.04
N PRO A 366 16.75 17.73 -25.21
CA PRO A 366 17.75 16.67 -25.39
C PRO A 366 17.21 15.24 -25.35
N LEU A 367 16.11 14.98 -24.62
CA LEU A 367 15.51 13.65 -24.47
C LEU A 367 14.13 13.55 -25.15
N GLU A 368 13.89 14.35 -26.18
CA GLU A 368 12.65 14.26 -26.96
C GLU A 368 12.46 12.87 -27.57
N ASP A 369 13.54 12.24 -28.08
CA ASP A 369 13.49 10.87 -28.62
C ASP A 369 13.09 9.83 -27.57
N VAL A 370 13.51 10.02 -26.32
CA VAL A 370 13.12 9.15 -25.19
C VAL A 370 11.64 9.30 -24.88
N PHE A 371 11.13 10.52 -24.92
CA PHE A 371 9.70 10.83 -24.78
C PHE A 371 8.88 10.20 -25.90
N GLU A 372 9.29 10.34 -27.16
CA GLU A 372 8.61 9.74 -28.31
C GLU A 372 8.54 8.20 -28.19
N ALA A 373 9.62 7.55 -27.77
CA ALA A 373 9.62 6.11 -27.51
C ALA A 373 8.59 5.72 -26.43
N GLY A 374 8.43 6.53 -25.40
CA GLY A 374 7.42 6.36 -24.36
C GLY A 374 6.00 6.48 -24.92
N VAL A 375 5.72 7.49 -25.74
CA VAL A 375 4.41 7.71 -26.38
C VAL A 375 4.04 6.52 -27.27
N GLU A 376 4.96 6.06 -28.11
CA GLU A 376 4.75 4.88 -28.96
C GLU A 376 4.45 3.62 -28.16
N CYS A 377 5.11 3.45 -27.01
CA CYS A 377 4.88 2.33 -26.13
C CYS A 377 3.51 2.43 -25.44
N SER A 378 3.13 3.60 -24.91
CA SER A 378 1.82 3.83 -24.32
C SER A 378 0.68 3.61 -25.32
N ALA A 379 0.85 4.05 -26.55
CA ALA A 379 -0.13 3.88 -27.63
C ALA A 379 -0.42 2.41 -27.96
N LYS A 380 0.53 1.51 -27.68
CA LYS A 380 0.40 0.07 -27.99
C LYS A 380 0.07 -0.78 -26.75
N THR A 381 0.55 -0.39 -25.58
CA THR A 381 0.52 -1.27 -24.39
C THR A 381 -0.13 -0.64 -23.17
N MET A 382 -0.62 0.61 -23.27
CA MET A 382 -1.10 1.45 -22.16
C MET A 382 -0.02 1.79 -21.11
N TYR A 383 1.21 1.39 -21.31
CA TYR A 383 2.38 1.76 -20.49
C TYR A 383 3.44 2.47 -21.36
N PRO A 384 4.23 3.38 -20.80
CA PRO A 384 4.28 3.79 -19.39
C PRO A 384 3.07 4.67 -18.99
N ASP A 385 2.81 4.72 -17.64
CA ASP A 385 2.10 5.85 -17.06
C ASP A 385 3.06 7.05 -16.97
N TRP A 386 2.52 8.25 -16.86
CA TRP A 386 3.26 9.50 -17.00
C TRP A 386 3.21 10.33 -15.72
N LEU A 387 4.36 10.62 -15.12
CA LEU A 387 4.46 11.51 -13.97
C LEU A 387 5.09 12.83 -14.33
N SER A 388 4.35 13.93 -14.15
CA SER A 388 4.86 15.28 -14.36
C SER A 388 5.80 15.72 -13.25
N LEU A 389 7.05 16.08 -13.60
CA LEU A 389 8.02 16.65 -12.68
C LEU A 389 8.06 18.19 -12.74
N THR A 390 7.55 18.78 -13.81
CA THR A 390 7.70 20.23 -14.10
C THR A 390 6.39 20.98 -14.30
N GLY A 391 5.24 20.30 -14.17
CA GLY A 391 3.93 20.93 -14.23
C GLY A 391 3.59 21.72 -12.96
N LYS A 392 2.38 21.52 -12.44
CA LYS A 392 1.89 22.16 -11.21
C LYS A 392 1.78 21.16 -10.08
N GLY A 393 1.70 21.66 -8.85
CA GLY A 393 1.39 20.90 -7.66
C GLY A 393 2.60 20.42 -6.87
N TYR A 394 2.34 19.48 -5.97
CA TYR A 394 3.26 19.00 -4.95
C TYR A 394 4.53 18.36 -5.52
N VAL A 395 4.40 17.44 -6.47
CA VAL A 395 5.55 16.73 -7.08
C VAL A 395 6.46 17.73 -7.79
N ALA A 396 5.90 18.65 -8.56
CA ALA A 396 6.65 19.66 -9.27
C ALA A 396 7.35 20.64 -8.31
N SER A 397 6.70 21.01 -7.21
CA SER A 397 7.30 21.88 -6.19
C SER A 397 8.52 21.24 -5.55
N MET A 398 8.48 19.97 -5.19
CA MET A 398 9.61 19.23 -4.62
C MET A 398 10.76 19.11 -5.62
N TYR A 399 10.46 18.82 -6.88
CA TYR A 399 11.46 18.73 -7.93
C TYR A 399 12.13 20.06 -8.23
N LYS A 400 11.34 21.14 -8.34
CA LYS A 400 11.85 22.50 -8.59
C LYS A 400 12.73 23.01 -7.45
N GLN A 401 12.29 22.83 -6.21
CA GLN A 401 12.96 23.39 -5.04
C GLN A 401 14.20 22.58 -4.63
N TYR A 402 14.14 21.25 -4.69
CA TYR A 402 15.15 20.37 -4.12
C TYR A 402 15.80 19.41 -5.14
N GLY A 403 15.33 19.36 -6.38
CA GLY A 403 15.75 18.35 -7.33
C GLY A 403 15.36 16.91 -6.94
N LYS A 404 14.39 16.75 -6.03
CA LYS A 404 13.95 15.45 -5.52
C LYS A 404 12.68 15.00 -6.24
N ILE A 405 12.63 13.72 -6.57
CA ILE A 405 11.51 13.12 -7.27
C ILE A 405 10.62 12.38 -6.27
N VAL A 406 9.34 12.75 -6.24
CA VAL A 406 8.31 12.03 -5.50
C VAL A 406 7.70 11.00 -6.44
N SER A 407 8.28 9.81 -6.48
CA SER A 407 7.76 8.70 -7.29
C SER A 407 6.53 8.06 -6.65
N PRO A 408 5.59 7.53 -7.45
CA PRO A 408 4.49 6.76 -6.91
C PRO A 408 4.99 5.41 -6.34
N MET A 409 4.40 4.99 -5.23
CA MET A 409 4.59 3.65 -4.68
C MET A 409 3.50 2.73 -5.24
N GLY A 410 3.91 1.67 -5.93
CA GLY A 410 2.96 0.75 -6.55
C GLY A 410 2.07 1.46 -7.58
N CYS A 411 0.75 1.52 -7.32
CA CYS A 411 -0.20 2.09 -8.27
C CYS A 411 -0.25 3.61 -8.24
N ARG A 412 -0.44 4.21 -7.06
CA ARG A 412 -0.79 5.64 -6.95
C ARG A 412 -0.45 6.30 -5.61
N ALA A 413 0.12 5.58 -4.64
CA ALA A 413 0.45 6.15 -3.34
C ALA A 413 1.67 7.06 -3.44
N PHE A 414 1.61 8.22 -2.75
CA PHE A 414 2.70 9.18 -2.67
C PHE A 414 3.09 9.45 -1.22
N LEU A 415 4.38 9.64 -1.00
CA LEU A 415 4.93 9.98 0.30
C LEU A 415 4.78 11.47 0.59
N SER A 416 4.41 11.80 1.82
CA SER A 416 4.53 13.17 2.34
C SER A 416 6.00 13.53 2.53
N PRO A 417 6.38 14.84 2.53
CA PRO A 417 7.75 15.24 2.80
C PRO A 417 8.23 14.76 4.17
N TRP A 418 9.48 14.32 4.21
CA TRP A 418 10.25 14.03 5.42
C TRP A 418 11.67 14.54 5.21
N TYR A 419 12.16 15.39 6.10
CA TYR A 419 13.45 16.06 5.97
C TYR A 419 14.52 15.36 6.80
N GLU A 420 15.75 15.33 6.26
CA GLU A 420 16.87 14.59 6.85
C GLU A 420 17.14 14.97 8.31
N ARG A 421 17.06 16.27 8.64
CA ARG A 421 17.37 16.82 9.97
C ARG A 421 16.12 17.18 10.76
N GLY A 422 15.15 17.78 10.13
CA GLY A 422 13.96 18.31 10.81
C GLY A 422 12.78 17.35 10.87
N GLY A 423 12.83 16.24 10.16
CA GLY A 423 11.73 15.26 10.14
C GLY A 423 10.51 15.77 9.38
N MET A 424 9.38 15.92 10.03
CA MET A 424 8.12 16.37 9.40
C MET A 424 8.20 17.78 8.82
N HIS A 425 8.96 18.65 9.47
CA HIS A 425 9.22 20.03 9.04
C HIS A 425 10.72 20.23 8.82
N PRO A 426 11.12 21.04 7.83
CA PRO A 426 12.53 21.30 7.61
C PRO A 426 13.15 22.03 8.80
N ALA A 427 14.37 21.64 9.21
CA ALA A 427 15.10 22.30 10.27
C ALA A 427 15.55 23.71 9.86
N ASP A 428 15.87 23.90 8.59
CA ASP A 428 16.24 25.18 7.94
C ASP A 428 16.08 25.06 6.42
N ASP A 429 16.37 26.16 5.69
CA ASP A 429 16.23 26.23 4.23
C ASP A 429 17.18 25.29 3.45
N LYS A 430 18.17 24.71 4.12
CA LYS A 430 19.13 23.77 3.51
C LYS A 430 18.76 22.30 3.77
N ASP A 431 17.76 22.06 4.62
CA ASP A 431 17.32 20.70 4.93
C ASP A 431 16.68 20.04 3.71
N GLN A 432 17.03 18.80 3.43
CA GLN A 432 16.62 18.12 2.23
C GLN A 432 15.53 17.08 2.52
N PRO A 433 14.47 17.04 1.72
CA PRO A 433 13.47 15.98 1.82
C PRO A 433 14.02 14.67 1.28
N VAL A 434 13.62 13.56 1.89
CA VAL A 434 13.98 12.21 1.49
C VAL A 434 12.70 11.45 1.09
N PHE A 435 12.73 10.80 -0.06
CA PHE A 435 11.62 9.98 -0.55
C PHE A 435 12.05 8.52 -0.75
N VAL A 436 13.18 8.28 -1.42
CA VAL A 436 13.71 6.93 -1.64
C VAL A 436 14.08 6.28 -0.32
N GLY A 437 13.73 5.01 -0.16
CA GLY A 437 13.92 4.26 1.07
C GLY A 437 12.80 4.44 2.10
N ARG A 438 11.70 5.11 1.75
CA ARG A 438 10.56 5.28 2.66
C ARG A 438 9.36 4.44 2.23
N PHE A 439 8.42 4.26 3.13
CA PHE A 439 7.31 3.34 2.94
C PHE A 439 6.00 3.82 3.59
N ASN A 440 4.91 3.16 3.23
CA ASN A 440 3.56 3.35 3.75
C ASN A 440 3.13 2.12 4.56
N ILE A 441 2.49 2.34 5.71
CA ILE A 441 2.05 1.25 6.59
C ILE A 441 0.66 0.73 6.29
N GLY A 442 -0.09 1.39 5.44
CA GLY A 442 -1.42 0.95 5.02
C GLY A 442 -2.44 2.06 4.89
N ALA A 443 -3.59 1.71 4.33
CA ALA A 443 -4.70 2.59 4.09
C ALA A 443 -5.98 2.11 4.80
N VAL A 444 -6.80 3.06 5.23
CA VAL A 444 -8.18 2.85 5.66
C VAL A 444 -9.03 3.88 4.96
N SER A 445 -10.08 3.45 4.27
CA SER A 445 -10.88 4.32 3.40
C SER A 445 -12.23 4.65 4.01
N LEU A 446 -12.66 5.89 3.78
CA LEU A 446 -13.99 6.40 4.09
C LEU A 446 -14.94 6.14 2.92
N HIS A 447 -16.15 5.74 3.21
CA HIS A 447 -17.27 5.71 2.27
C HIS A 447 -18.14 6.96 2.47
N LEU A 448 -17.78 8.02 1.77
CA LEU A 448 -18.32 9.36 2.04
C LEU A 448 -19.86 9.48 1.94
N PRO A 449 -20.55 8.93 0.91
CA PRO A 449 -22.01 8.99 0.86
C PRO A 449 -22.69 8.24 2.01
N MET A 450 -22.12 7.14 2.52
CA MET A 450 -22.64 6.45 3.71
C MET A 450 -22.65 7.35 4.94
N ILE A 451 -21.59 8.15 5.11
CA ILE A 451 -21.45 9.09 6.24
C ILE A 451 -22.48 10.21 6.15
N LEU A 452 -22.68 10.77 4.95
CA LEU A 452 -23.72 11.80 4.74
C LEU A 452 -25.14 11.24 4.96
N ALA A 453 -25.42 10.04 4.47
CA ALA A 453 -26.71 9.39 4.69
C ALA A 453 -26.98 9.12 6.17
N LYS A 454 -25.94 8.71 6.92
CA LYS A 454 -26.04 8.55 8.39
C LYS A 454 -26.36 9.86 9.08
N ALA A 455 -25.62 10.92 8.77
CA ALA A 455 -25.84 12.24 9.36
C ALA A 455 -27.27 12.73 9.13
N ARG A 456 -27.80 12.60 7.92
CA ARG A 456 -29.19 12.96 7.58
C ARG A 456 -30.21 12.12 8.34
N LYS A 457 -30.03 10.81 8.39
CA LYS A 457 -30.94 9.89 9.09
C LYS A 457 -30.99 10.17 10.59
N GLU A 458 -29.87 10.54 11.18
CA GLU A 458 -29.75 10.83 12.62
C GLU A 458 -29.99 12.30 12.96
N SER A 459 -30.25 13.16 11.96
CA SER A 459 -30.38 14.62 12.11
C SER A 459 -29.20 15.25 12.83
N ARG A 460 -27.99 14.79 12.48
CA ARG A 460 -26.70 15.28 12.99
C ARG A 460 -25.98 16.09 11.93
N ASP A 461 -25.05 16.93 12.37
CA ASP A 461 -24.13 17.62 11.46
C ASP A 461 -23.23 16.60 10.73
N PHE A 462 -23.07 16.81 9.42
CA PHE A 462 -22.27 15.90 8.58
C PHE A 462 -20.80 15.87 9.03
N TYR A 463 -20.23 17.02 9.32
CA TYR A 463 -18.81 17.10 9.71
C TYR A 463 -18.55 16.49 11.08
N GLU A 464 -19.51 16.55 12.00
CA GLU A 464 -19.43 15.85 13.27
C GLU A 464 -19.35 14.32 13.08
N VAL A 465 -20.17 13.77 12.17
CA VAL A 465 -20.17 12.34 11.86
C VAL A 465 -18.90 11.95 11.09
N LEU A 466 -18.46 12.79 10.16
CA LEU A 466 -17.21 12.57 9.43
C LEU A 466 -16.00 12.56 10.37
N ASP A 467 -15.92 13.51 11.29
CA ASP A 467 -14.83 13.61 12.27
C ASP A 467 -14.78 12.40 13.20
N TYR A 468 -15.92 11.82 13.56
CA TYR A 468 -15.98 10.56 14.31
C TYR A 468 -15.27 9.42 13.56
N TYR A 469 -15.53 9.25 12.25
CA TYR A 469 -14.89 8.20 11.46
C TYR A 469 -13.42 8.51 11.15
N LEU A 470 -13.06 9.78 10.99
CA LEU A 470 -11.66 10.20 10.87
C LEU A 470 -10.87 9.86 12.14
N GLU A 471 -11.43 10.13 13.31
CA GLU A 471 -10.79 9.77 14.60
C GLU A 471 -10.68 8.25 14.76
N LEU A 472 -11.69 7.50 14.34
CA LEU A 472 -11.65 6.03 14.38
C LEU A 472 -10.50 5.47 13.53
N ILE A 473 -10.29 6.02 12.32
CA ILE A 473 -9.16 5.67 11.43
C ILE A 473 -7.83 6.09 12.06
N ARG A 474 -7.75 7.30 12.64
CA ARG A 474 -6.58 7.81 13.32
C ARG A 474 -6.11 6.84 14.42
N GLN A 475 -7.02 6.42 15.30
CA GLN A 475 -6.70 5.48 16.39
C GLN A 475 -6.20 4.13 15.87
N LEU A 476 -6.78 3.65 14.77
CA LEU A 476 -6.31 2.43 14.12
C LEU A 476 -4.89 2.59 13.55
N HIS A 477 -4.59 3.73 12.94
CA HIS A 477 -3.24 4.03 12.44
C HIS A 477 -2.23 4.13 13.58
N ILE A 478 -2.55 4.82 14.68
CA ILE A 478 -1.67 4.92 15.86
C ILE A 478 -1.32 3.52 16.40
N ARG A 479 -2.31 2.64 16.54
CA ARG A 479 -2.07 1.26 16.99
C ARG A 479 -1.23 0.48 15.99
N THR A 480 -1.43 0.70 14.68
CA THR A 480 -0.63 0.06 13.62
C THR A 480 0.84 0.48 13.70
N TYR A 481 1.13 1.77 13.87
CA TYR A 481 2.50 2.26 14.10
C TYR A 481 3.14 1.63 15.34
N ALA A 482 2.42 1.61 16.44
CA ALA A 482 2.91 1.04 17.70
C ALA A 482 3.23 -0.45 17.54
N TYR A 483 2.33 -1.19 16.90
CA TYR A 483 2.49 -2.63 16.70
C TYR A 483 3.65 -2.96 15.75
N LEU A 484 3.70 -2.32 14.58
CA LEU A 484 4.78 -2.55 13.62
C LEU A 484 6.14 -2.17 14.21
N GLY A 485 6.19 -1.15 15.06
CA GLY A 485 7.42 -0.72 15.73
C GLY A 485 8.04 -1.78 16.66
N GLU A 486 7.28 -2.76 17.10
CA GLU A 486 7.77 -3.87 17.95
C GLU A 486 8.39 -5.02 17.12
N MET A 487 8.23 -5.00 15.79
CA MET A 487 8.79 -6.04 14.93
C MET A 487 10.32 -5.96 14.87
N ARG A 488 10.95 -7.10 14.66
CA ARG A 488 12.41 -7.21 14.52
C ARG A 488 12.85 -6.95 13.08
N ALA A 489 14.03 -6.38 12.91
CA ALA A 489 14.62 -6.12 11.60
C ALA A 489 14.83 -7.40 10.77
N SER A 490 14.96 -8.55 11.43
CA SER A 490 15.06 -9.86 10.78
C SER A 490 13.84 -10.26 9.93
N THR A 491 12.71 -9.53 10.02
CA THR A 491 11.51 -9.81 9.20
C THR A 491 11.70 -9.40 7.73
N ASN A 492 12.55 -8.42 7.45
CA ASN A 492 12.95 -8.03 6.10
C ASN A 492 14.38 -7.47 6.10
N PRO A 493 15.41 -8.33 6.11
CA PRO A 493 16.81 -7.90 6.26
C PRO A 493 17.29 -6.93 5.18
N LEU A 494 16.88 -7.13 3.92
CA LEU A 494 17.26 -6.24 2.81
C LEU A 494 16.77 -4.80 3.05
N ALA A 495 15.57 -4.64 3.58
CA ALA A 495 14.98 -3.33 3.89
C ALA A 495 15.57 -2.71 5.16
N TYR A 496 15.65 -3.49 6.24
CA TYR A 496 15.93 -2.97 7.58
C TYR A 496 17.40 -3.10 8.02
N CYS A 497 18.20 -3.97 7.39
CA CYS A 497 19.59 -4.20 7.75
C CYS A 497 20.58 -3.83 6.65
N GLU A 498 20.24 -4.02 5.39
CA GLU A 498 21.10 -3.81 4.22
C GLU A 498 20.86 -2.46 3.50
N GLY A 499 20.08 -1.58 4.09
CA GLY A 499 19.91 -0.21 3.62
C GLY A 499 18.84 0.00 2.54
N GLY A 500 17.97 -0.96 2.30
CA GLY A 500 16.83 -0.79 1.38
C GLY A 500 15.85 0.29 1.84
N PHE A 501 15.74 0.50 3.16
CA PHE A 501 14.99 1.61 3.75
C PHE A 501 15.88 2.64 4.45
N LEU A 502 15.39 3.86 4.53
CA LEU A 502 16.05 4.97 5.21
C LEU A 502 16.35 4.62 6.67
N GLY A 503 17.60 4.68 7.06
CA GLY A 503 18.06 4.26 8.39
C GLY A 503 18.13 2.74 8.55
N GLY A 504 17.95 1.96 7.48
CA GLY A 504 17.90 0.50 7.46
C GLY A 504 19.25 -0.19 7.57
N HIS A 505 20.04 0.17 8.57
CA HIS A 505 21.29 -0.48 8.97
C HIS A 505 21.20 -1.01 10.40
N LEU A 506 20.05 -1.58 10.72
CA LEU A 506 19.77 -2.17 12.04
C LEU A 506 20.39 -3.57 12.13
N LYS A 507 20.62 -4.03 13.36
CA LYS A 507 20.92 -5.43 13.62
C LYS A 507 19.65 -6.27 13.47
N LEU A 508 19.77 -7.53 13.08
CA LEU A 508 18.63 -8.45 12.93
C LEU A 508 17.69 -8.51 14.15
N THR A 509 18.25 -8.31 15.34
CA THR A 509 17.52 -8.34 16.64
C THR A 509 16.87 -7.02 17.01
N ASP A 510 17.23 -5.92 16.37
CA ASP A 510 16.69 -4.59 16.68
C ASP A 510 15.23 -4.45 16.25
N LYS A 511 14.50 -3.61 16.99
CA LYS A 511 13.13 -3.24 16.62
C LYS A 511 13.15 -2.19 15.49
N ILE A 512 12.19 -2.29 14.56
CA ILE A 512 12.11 -1.35 13.42
C ILE A 512 11.48 0.02 13.77
N LYS A 513 11.07 0.21 15.01
CA LYS A 513 10.42 1.45 15.50
C LYS A 513 11.08 2.76 15.02
N PRO A 514 12.43 2.89 15.02
CA PRO A 514 13.07 4.12 14.55
C PRO A 514 12.77 4.47 13.08
N LEU A 515 12.55 3.47 12.23
CA LEU A 515 12.29 3.66 10.81
C LEU A 515 10.85 4.13 10.53
N LEU A 516 9.93 3.88 11.45
CA LEU A 516 8.52 4.24 11.29
C LEU A 516 8.25 5.74 11.38
N LYS A 517 9.19 6.54 11.88
CA LYS A 517 9.06 8.00 11.96
C LYS A 517 8.86 8.65 10.59
N SER A 518 9.49 8.10 9.56
CA SER A 518 9.38 8.59 8.17
C SER A 518 8.33 7.83 7.35
N ALA A 519 7.65 6.85 7.92
CA ALA A 519 6.59 6.10 7.26
C ALA A 519 5.29 6.90 7.21
N THR A 520 4.48 6.66 6.17
CA THR A 520 3.17 7.29 6.00
C THR A 520 2.03 6.33 6.33
N ALA A 521 0.89 6.88 6.72
CA ALA A 521 -0.38 6.17 6.80
C ALA A 521 -1.46 6.94 6.03
N SER A 522 -2.35 6.21 5.36
CA SER A 522 -3.28 6.81 4.41
C SER A 522 -4.72 6.80 4.89
N PHE A 523 -5.36 7.96 4.79
CA PHE A 523 -6.81 8.14 4.92
C PHE A 523 -7.40 8.10 3.52
N GLY A 524 -7.99 6.96 3.14
CA GLY A 524 -8.54 6.78 1.80
C GLY A 524 -9.90 7.44 1.64
N ILE A 525 -10.22 7.87 0.43
CA ILE A 525 -11.54 8.35 0.05
C ILE A 525 -12.10 7.52 -1.10
N THR A 526 -13.41 7.30 -1.09
CA THR A 526 -14.16 6.66 -2.17
C THR A 526 -15.48 7.37 -2.41
N ALA A 527 -16.03 7.19 -3.59
CA ALA A 527 -17.37 7.64 -3.96
C ALA A 527 -17.63 9.15 -3.76
N LEU A 528 -16.63 9.97 -4.14
CA LEU A 528 -16.76 11.43 -4.03
C LEU A 528 -17.88 11.96 -4.95
N ASN A 529 -18.09 11.36 -6.12
CA ASN A 529 -19.18 11.70 -7.01
C ASN A 529 -20.54 11.42 -6.37
N GLU A 530 -20.72 10.27 -5.75
CA GLU A 530 -21.96 9.88 -5.08
C GLU A 530 -22.22 10.71 -3.81
N LEU A 531 -21.17 11.20 -3.15
CA LEU A 531 -21.30 12.18 -2.08
C LEU A 531 -21.94 13.47 -2.59
N GLN A 532 -21.45 14.01 -3.71
CA GLN A 532 -21.99 15.22 -4.32
C GLN A 532 -23.43 15.01 -4.81
N GLU A 533 -23.71 13.88 -5.46
CA GLU A 533 -25.05 13.51 -5.92
C GLU A 533 -26.04 13.37 -4.74
N LEU A 534 -25.65 12.73 -3.66
CA LEU A 534 -26.47 12.63 -2.46
C LEU A 534 -26.72 14.00 -1.82
N TYR A 535 -25.72 14.88 -1.89
CA TYR A 535 -25.81 16.21 -1.30
C TYR A 535 -26.88 17.10 -1.98
N ASN A 536 -26.85 17.21 -3.29
CA ASN A 536 -27.70 18.15 -4.04
C ASN A 536 -28.27 17.62 -5.37
N GLY A 537 -28.15 16.33 -5.66
CA GLY A 537 -28.66 15.71 -6.89
C GLY A 537 -27.85 16.02 -8.14
N LYS A 538 -26.63 16.51 -8.00
CA LYS A 538 -25.71 16.84 -9.12
C LYS A 538 -24.46 15.99 -9.06
N SER A 539 -24.00 15.51 -10.22
CA SER A 539 -22.74 14.79 -10.36
C SER A 539 -21.53 15.73 -10.19
N LEU A 540 -20.32 15.16 -10.09
CA LEU A 540 -19.09 15.97 -10.11
C LEU A 540 -18.91 16.73 -11.43
N VAL A 541 -19.50 16.25 -12.52
CA VAL A 541 -19.46 16.95 -13.82
C VAL A 541 -20.29 18.25 -13.75
N GLU A 542 -21.41 18.23 -13.08
CA GLU A 542 -22.34 19.35 -12.94
C GLU A 542 -21.98 20.32 -11.82
N ASP A 543 -21.49 19.77 -10.72
CA ASP A 543 -21.08 20.52 -9.53
C ASP A 543 -20.03 19.74 -8.75
N GLY A 544 -19.23 20.35 -7.97
CA GLY A 544 -18.21 19.69 -7.14
C GLY A 544 -17.80 20.56 -5.96
N ALA A 545 -18.54 21.63 -5.72
CA ALA A 545 -18.20 22.58 -4.66
C ALA A 545 -18.22 21.91 -3.27
N PHE A 546 -19.25 21.13 -2.97
CA PHE A 546 -19.34 20.39 -1.72
C PHE A 546 -18.24 19.33 -1.59
N ALA A 547 -17.93 18.61 -2.68
CA ALA A 547 -16.85 17.64 -2.70
C ALA A 547 -15.49 18.27 -2.37
N VAL A 548 -15.19 19.46 -2.91
CA VAL A 548 -13.99 20.24 -2.58
C VAL A 548 -13.98 20.63 -1.11
N GLU A 549 -15.06 21.17 -0.59
CA GLU A 549 -15.19 21.58 0.81
C GLU A 549 -14.93 20.41 1.77
N VAL A 550 -15.47 19.23 1.47
CA VAL A 550 -15.25 18.01 2.27
C VAL A 550 -13.79 17.57 2.25
N LEU A 551 -13.13 17.59 1.09
CA LEU A 551 -11.71 17.25 1.00
C LEU A 551 -10.82 18.27 1.73
N GLU A 552 -11.15 19.55 1.68
CA GLU A 552 -10.46 20.59 2.43
C GLU A 552 -10.61 20.37 3.95
N HIS A 553 -11.80 20.03 4.41
CA HIS A 553 -12.05 19.69 5.82
C HIS A 553 -11.22 18.48 6.26
N ILE A 554 -11.22 17.41 5.47
CA ILE A 554 -10.43 16.21 5.78
C ILE A 554 -8.93 16.54 5.83
N ASN A 555 -8.42 17.35 4.89
CA ASN A 555 -7.02 17.78 4.90
C ASN A 555 -6.67 18.59 6.15
N GLN A 556 -7.56 19.48 6.58
CA GLN A 556 -7.37 20.23 7.82
C GLN A 556 -7.28 19.30 9.02
N LYS A 557 -8.20 18.37 9.17
CA LYS A 557 -8.20 17.40 10.28
C LYS A 557 -6.95 16.53 10.27
N ILE A 558 -6.54 16.05 9.11
CA ILE A 558 -5.30 15.26 8.96
C ILE A 558 -4.08 16.09 9.35
N SER A 559 -4.03 17.37 9.00
CA SER A 559 -2.93 18.24 9.39
C SER A 559 -2.86 18.43 10.92
N GLU A 560 -4.01 18.58 11.59
CA GLU A 560 -4.09 18.61 13.05
C GLU A 560 -3.57 17.30 13.65
N TYR A 561 -4.00 16.16 13.15
CA TYR A 561 -3.55 14.83 13.60
C TYR A 561 -2.05 14.61 13.40
N LYS A 562 -1.48 15.10 12.30
CA LYS A 562 -0.02 15.02 12.05
C LYS A 562 0.77 15.73 13.15
N GLU A 563 0.37 16.96 13.50
CA GLU A 563 1.05 17.73 14.53
C GLU A 563 0.88 17.11 15.93
N GLU A 564 -0.29 16.58 16.24
CA GLU A 564 -0.56 15.97 17.54
C GLU A 564 0.19 14.63 17.73
N ASP A 565 0.20 13.78 16.71
CA ASP A 565 0.71 12.41 16.80
C ASP A 565 2.18 12.29 16.40
N GLY A 566 2.71 13.26 15.63
CA GLY A 566 4.02 13.16 15.01
C GLY A 566 4.12 12.10 13.91
N ASN A 567 3.00 11.68 13.34
CA ASN A 567 2.90 10.70 12.26
C ASN A 567 2.55 11.37 10.93
N LEU A 568 3.04 10.81 9.82
CA LEU A 568 2.77 11.34 8.48
C LEU A 568 1.47 10.74 7.93
N TYR A 569 0.41 11.52 7.95
CA TYR A 569 -0.89 11.18 7.38
C TYR A 569 -1.15 11.97 6.10
N ALA A 570 -1.88 11.37 5.16
CA ALA A 570 -2.33 12.08 3.96
C ALA A 570 -3.60 11.45 3.38
N ILE A 571 -4.37 12.24 2.62
CA ILE A 571 -5.50 11.75 1.84
C ILE A 571 -5.00 10.89 0.70
N TYR A 572 -5.62 9.74 0.54
CA TYR A 572 -5.34 8.75 -0.49
C TYR A 572 -6.56 8.54 -1.38
N GLY A 573 -6.41 8.84 -2.64
CA GLY A 573 -7.39 8.48 -3.66
C GLY A 573 -7.38 6.96 -3.86
N THR A 574 -8.24 6.28 -3.12
CA THR A 574 -8.23 4.82 -2.98
C THR A 574 -8.38 4.10 -4.32
N PRO A 575 -7.49 3.16 -4.68
CA PRO A 575 -7.77 2.19 -5.73
C PRO A 575 -8.87 1.25 -5.22
N ALA A 576 -10.06 1.37 -5.77
CA ALA A 576 -11.25 0.78 -5.18
C ALA A 576 -11.85 -0.34 -6.05
N GLU A 577 -11.04 -1.14 -6.71
CA GLU A 577 -11.42 -2.22 -7.61
C GLU A 577 -12.78 -2.89 -7.23
N ASN A 578 -12.76 -3.99 -6.51
CA ASN A 578 -13.99 -4.66 -6.05
C ASN A 578 -14.72 -3.92 -4.92
N LEU A 579 -14.09 -2.96 -4.25
CA LEU A 579 -14.67 -2.19 -3.16
C LEU A 579 -15.86 -1.34 -3.63
N CYS A 580 -15.81 -0.77 -4.83
CA CYS A 580 -16.91 0.05 -5.37
C CYS A 580 -18.23 -0.72 -5.45
N GLY A 581 -18.21 -1.98 -5.88
CA GLY A 581 -19.39 -2.84 -5.93
C GLY A 581 -19.87 -3.27 -4.52
N LEU A 582 -18.94 -3.54 -3.61
CA LEU A 582 -19.28 -3.85 -2.22
C LEU A 582 -19.97 -2.66 -1.55
N GLN A 583 -19.48 -1.45 -1.77
CA GLN A 583 -20.00 -0.22 -1.18
C GLN A 583 -21.43 0.08 -1.62
N VAL A 584 -21.78 -0.14 -2.89
CA VAL A 584 -23.17 -0.04 -3.35
C VAL A 584 -24.10 -1.01 -2.59
N LYS A 585 -23.68 -2.26 -2.45
CA LYS A 585 -24.45 -3.28 -1.72
C LYS A 585 -24.66 -2.89 -0.25
N GLN A 586 -23.62 -2.38 0.40
CA GLN A 586 -23.70 -1.91 1.79
C GLN A 586 -24.61 -0.70 1.93
N PHE A 587 -24.52 0.26 0.99
CA PHE A 587 -25.39 1.44 0.97
C PHE A 587 -26.85 1.06 0.81
N ARG A 588 -27.18 0.25 -0.20
CA ARG A 588 -28.54 -0.24 -0.45
C ARG A 588 -29.15 -0.93 0.75
N LYS A 589 -28.37 -1.73 1.45
CA LYS A 589 -28.84 -2.45 2.66
C LYS A 589 -29.30 -1.50 3.77
N LYS A 590 -28.68 -0.33 3.92
CA LYS A 590 -28.98 0.60 5.01
C LYS A 590 -29.89 1.76 4.63
N TYR A 591 -29.77 2.24 3.41
CA TYR A 591 -30.42 3.48 2.95
C TYR A 591 -31.26 3.30 1.69
N GLY A 592 -31.30 2.09 1.13
CA GLY A 592 -32.08 1.81 -0.07
C GLY A 592 -31.40 2.24 -1.36
N ILE A 593 -32.18 2.25 -2.43
CA ILE A 593 -31.73 2.68 -3.76
C ILE A 593 -32.07 4.16 -3.93
N ILE A 594 -31.03 4.96 -4.19
CA ILE A 594 -31.13 6.40 -4.43
C ILE A 594 -30.52 6.65 -5.81
N GLU A 595 -31.26 7.35 -6.68
CA GLU A 595 -30.83 7.72 -8.02
C GLU A 595 -29.50 8.52 -7.97
N GLY A 596 -28.54 8.18 -8.85
CA GLY A 596 -27.22 8.80 -8.91
C GLY A 596 -26.26 8.36 -7.78
N VAL A 597 -26.73 7.66 -6.76
CA VAL A 597 -25.93 7.27 -5.59
C VAL A 597 -25.76 5.76 -5.49
N SER A 598 -26.84 4.99 -5.53
CA SER A 598 -26.83 3.55 -5.31
C SER A 598 -27.67 2.75 -6.30
N ASP A 599 -28.13 3.34 -7.37
CA ASP A 599 -28.88 2.72 -8.46
C ASP A 599 -28.01 2.00 -9.48
N ARG A 600 -26.69 2.24 -9.46
CA ARG A 600 -25.68 1.64 -10.35
C ARG A 600 -25.02 0.42 -9.71
N GLU A 601 -24.30 -0.38 -10.48
CA GLU A 601 -23.63 -1.60 -9.98
C GLU A 601 -22.46 -1.32 -9.05
N TYR A 602 -21.82 -0.15 -9.20
CA TYR A 602 -20.67 0.31 -8.40
C TYR A 602 -20.68 1.83 -8.25
N VAL A 603 -20.07 2.31 -7.19
CA VAL A 603 -19.79 3.74 -6.95
C VAL A 603 -18.52 4.16 -7.68
N SER A 604 -18.30 5.46 -7.79
CA SER A 604 -17.08 6.04 -8.38
C SER A 604 -15.85 5.75 -7.53
N ASN A 605 -14.74 5.55 -8.21
CA ASN A 605 -13.44 5.36 -7.58
C ASN A 605 -12.87 6.71 -7.14
N SER A 606 -12.42 6.82 -5.89
CA SER A 606 -11.67 7.98 -5.41
C SER A 606 -12.43 9.32 -5.64
N PHE A 607 -11.78 10.27 -6.29
CA PHE A 607 -12.31 11.58 -6.68
C PHE A 607 -12.74 11.64 -8.16
N HIS A 608 -12.75 10.50 -8.85
CA HIS A 608 -13.13 10.46 -10.26
C HIS A 608 -14.64 10.66 -10.46
N CYS A 609 -15.01 11.26 -11.60
CA CYS A 609 -16.39 11.21 -12.05
C CYS A 609 -16.81 9.76 -12.33
N HIS A 610 -18.10 9.50 -12.38
CA HIS A 610 -18.57 8.15 -12.67
C HIS A 610 -18.19 7.75 -14.11
N VAL A 611 -17.83 6.47 -14.30
CA VAL A 611 -17.34 5.96 -15.61
C VAL A 611 -18.41 6.00 -16.72
N THR A 612 -19.68 6.17 -16.37
CA THR A 612 -20.79 6.31 -17.32
C THR A 612 -20.99 7.74 -17.82
N GLU A 613 -20.23 8.71 -17.31
CA GLU A 613 -20.32 10.10 -17.76
C GLU A 613 -19.80 10.24 -19.19
N ASP A 614 -20.58 10.91 -20.02
CA ASP A 614 -20.22 11.20 -21.40
C ASP A 614 -19.40 12.49 -21.50
N ILE A 615 -18.12 12.40 -21.19
CA ILE A 615 -17.18 13.51 -21.23
C ILE A 615 -15.91 13.15 -21.99
N THR A 616 -15.34 14.17 -22.65
CA THR A 616 -14.07 14.02 -23.36
C THR A 616 -12.89 13.89 -22.40
N PRO A 617 -11.76 13.33 -22.82
CA PRO A 617 -10.52 13.31 -22.01
C PRO A 617 -10.13 14.69 -21.47
N ILE A 618 -10.25 15.72 -22.29
CA ILE A 618 -9.93 17.10 -21.91
C ILE A 618 -10.85 17.59 -20.80
N GLN A 619 -12.15 17.38 -20.94
CA GLN A 619 -13.13 17.75 -19.90
C GLN A 619 -12.88 17.00 -18.59
N LYS A 620 -12.52 15.72 -18.66
CA LYS A 620 -12.20 14.94 -17.48
C LYS A 620 -10.94 15.46 -16.77
N GLN A 621 -9.89 15.77 -17.51
CA GLN A 621 -8.68 16.39 -16.97
C GLN A 621 -9.00 17.73 -16.28
N ASP A 622 -9.79 18.60 -16.91
CA ASP A 622 -10.20 19.90 -16.33
C ASP A 622 -11.04 19.70 -15.07
N LEU A 623 -11.99 18.79 -15.11
CA LEU A 623 -12.88 18.48 -14.01
C LEU A 623 -12.12 18.03 -12.76
N GLU A 624 -11.23 17.06 -12.91
CA GLU A 624 -10.57 16.39 -11.79
C GLU A 624 -9.35 17.16 -11.26
N ASN A 625 -8.88 18.16 -12.00
CA ASN A 625 -7.78 19.02 -11.59
C ASN A 625 -8.06 19.74 -10.27
N ARG A 626 -9.30 20.09 -9.98
CA ARG A 626 -9.69 20.76 -8.71
C ARG A 626 -9.54 19.88 -7.49
N PHE A 627 -9.51 18.55 -7.64
CA PHE A 627 -9.31 17.59 -6.55
C PHE A 627 -7.86 17.14 -6.43
N TRP A 628 -7.03 17.45 -7.43
CA TRP A 628 -5.70 16.90 -7.57
C TRP A 628 -4.80 17.20 -6.39
N ASP A 629 -4.69 18.47 -6.01
CA ASP A 629 -3.85 18.90 -4.89
C ASP A 629 -4.46 18.63 -3.50
N LEU A 630 -5.72 18.17 -3.46
CA LEU A 630 -6.40 17.78 -2.23
C LEU A 630 -6.19 16.30 -1.87
N SER A 631 -5.50 15.51 -2.71
CA SER A 631 -5.28 14.08 -2.53
C SER A 631 -3.79 13.72 -2.59
N ASN A 632 -2.94 14.44 -1.86
CA ASN A 632 -1.48 14.32 -1.96
C ASN A 632 -0.88 13.02 -1.39
N GLY A 633 -1.64 12.19 -0.67
CA GLY A 633 -1.20 10.87 -0.21
C GLY A 633 -1.30 9.77 -1.26
N GLY A 634 -1.95 10.03 -2.37
CA GLY A 634 -2.07 9.10 -3.48
C GLY A 634 -3.14 9.51 -4.47
N LYS A 635 -2.77 9.50 -5.74
CA LYS A 635 -3.63 9.91 -6.86
C LYS A 635 -3.07 9.42 -8.17
N ILE A 636 -3.97 9.19 -9.12
CA ILE A 636 -3.66 8.96 -10.52
C ILE A 636 -4.84 9.44 -11.36
N GLN A 637 -4.55 10.03 -12.50
CA GLN A 637 -5.55 10.42 -13.47
C GLN A 637 -5.67 9.30 -14.50
N TYR A 638 -6.80 8.61 -14.53
CA TYR A 638 -7.12 7.67 -15.59
C TYR A 638 -8.04 8.31 -16.62
N VAL A 639 -7.57 8.41 -17.84
CA VAL A 639 -8.34 8.94 -18.95
C VAL A 639 -8.48 7.89 -20.03
N LYS A 640 -9.71 7.61 -20.46
CA LYS A 640 -9.97 6.79 -21.64
C LYS A 640 -9.66 7.63 -22.87
N TYR A 641 -8.76 7.13 -23.72
CA TYR A 641 -8.34 7.79 -24.94
C TYR A 641 -9.07 7.13 -26.15
N PRO A 642 -10.23 7.64 -26.58
CA PRO A 642 -11.01 7.06 -27.67
C PRO A 642 -10.48 7.53 -29.04
N ILE A 643 -9.23 7.27 -29.35
CA ILE A 643 -8.50 7.86 -30.47
C ILE A 643 -7.72 6.84 -31.30
N ASP A 644 -8.12 5.58 -31.28
CA ASP A 644 -7.73 4.50 -32.21
C ASP A 644 -6.24 4.47 -32.60
N TYR A 645 -5.34 4.40 -31.60
CA TYR A 645 -3.88 4.41 -31.80
C TYR A 645 -3.32 5.69 -32.47
N ASN A 646 -4.07 6.77 -32.51
CA ASN A 646 -3.58 8.04 -33.04
C ASN A 646 -2.49 8.59 -32.09
N THR A 647 -1.24 8.29 -32.41
CA THR A 647 -0.06 8.65 -31.60
C THR A 647 0.06 10.16 -31.38
N GLU A 648 -0.28 10.99 -32.35
CA GLU A 648 -0.23 12.46 -32.22
C GLU A 648 -1.29 12.98 -31.23
N ALA A 649 -2.49 12.41 -31.26
CA ALA A 649 -3.53 12.76 -30.31
C ALA A 649 -3.17 12.29 -28.87
N ILE A 650 -2.63 11.08 -28.72
CA ILE A 650 -2.13 10.55 -27.45
C ILE A 650 -1.03 11.46 -26.91
N LYS A 651 -0.06 11.82 -27.74
CA LYS A 651 1.03 12.74 -27.40
C LYS A 651 0.52 14.09 -26.90
N THR A 652 -0.46 14.66 -27.60
CA THR A 652 -1.07 15.95 -27.24
C THR A 652 -1.75 15.88 -25.86
N LEU A 653 -2.50 14.81 -25.58
CA LEU A 653 -3.16 14.62 -24.30
C LEU A 653 -2.16 14.36 -23.16
N ILE A 654 -1.08 13.64 -23.43
CA ILE A 654 0.01 13.43 -22.47
C ILE A 654 0.68 14.75 -22.13
N HIS A 655 1.05 15.56 -23.13
CA HIS A 655 1.65 16.89 -22.90
C HIS A 655 0.74 17.77 -22.04
N ARG A 656 -0.57 17.79 -22.35
CA ARG A 656 -1.54 18.53 -21.56
C ARG A 656 -1.60 18.07 -20.11
N ALA A 657 -1.64 16.76 -19.89
CA ALA A 657 -1.62 16.18 -18.53
C ALA A 657 -0.33 16.57 -17.77
N MET A 658 0.81 16.57 -18.45
CA MET A 658 2.09 16.94 -17.86
C MET A 658 2.14 18.43 -17.49
N ASP A 659 1.61 19.31 -18.32
CA ASP A 659 1.48 20.75 -18.03
C ASP A 659 0.57 21.00 -16.81
N MET A 660 -0.47 20.19 -16.64
CA MET A 660 -1.38 20.26 -15.49
C MET A 660 -0.76 19.69 -14.20
N GLY A 661 0.35 18.99 -14.29
CA GLY A 661 1.02 18.40 -13.13
C GLY A 661 0.49 17.02 -12.74
N PHE A 662 -0.15 16.30 -13.65
CA PHE A 662 -0.75 14.99 -13.36
C PHE A 662 0.26 13.84 -13.29
N TYR A 663 -0.19 12.79 -12.65
CA TYR A 663 0.24 11.42 -12.84
C TYR A 663 -0.85 10.74 -13.67
N GLU A 664 -0.58 10.53 -14.96
CA GLU A 664 -1.57 10.15 -15.98
C GLU A 664 -1.39 8.71 -16.41
N GLY A 665 -2.45 7.92 -16.33
CA GLY A 665 -2.55 6.61 -16.93
C GLY A 665 -3.30 6.67 -18.26
N VAL A 666 -2.71 6.11 -19.31
CA VAL A 666 -3.31 6.01 -20.63
C VAL A 666 -4.18 4.76 -20.70
N ASN A 667 -5.50 4.92 -20.91
CA ASN A 667 -6.44 3.80 -21.07
C ASN A 667 -7.02 3.79 -22.50
N LEU A 668 -6.73 2.72 -23.23
CA LEU A 668 -7.13 2.55 -24.63
C LEU A 668 -8.19 1.47 -24.84
N SER A 669 -8.73 0.85 -23.80
CA SER A 669 -9.67 -0.28 -23.89
C SER A 669 -9.16 -1.41 -24.83
N LEU A 670 -7.88 -1.76 -24.70
CA LEU A 670 -7.27 -2.82 -25.51
C LEU A 670 -7.85 -4.18 -25.13
N ALA A 671 -8.17 -4.99 -26.13
CA ALA A 671 -8.48 -6.39 -25.99
C ALA A 671 -7.47 -7.24 -26.77
N TYR A 672 -7.18 -8.43 -26.25
CA TYR A 672 -6.20 -9.36 -26.79
C TYR A 672 -6.81 -10.76 -26.91
N CYS A 673 -6.71 -11.38 -28.09
CA CYS A 673 -7.18 -12.75 -28.30
C CYS A 673 -6.11 -13.75 -27.82
N ASP A 674 -6.41 -14.53 -26.79
CA ASP A 674 -5.50 -15.54 -26.26
C ASP A 674 -5.27 -16.73 -27.19
N ASP A 675 -6.19 -16.99 -28.13
CA ASP A 675 -6.08 -18.09 -29.08
C ASP A 675 -5.23 -17.80 -30.30
N CYS A 676 -5.34 -16.60 -30.89
CA CYS A 676 -4.60 -16.28 -32.12
C CYS A 676 -3.62 -15.10 -31.99
N GLY A 677 -3.61 -14.41 -30.85
CA GLY A 677 -2.69 -13.29 -30.60
C GLY A 677 -3.11 -11.96 -31.26
N HIS A 678 -4.31 -11.89 -31.86
CA HIS A 678 -4.81 -10.64 -32.42
C HIS A 678 -5.12 -9.62 -31.32
N GLN A 679 -4.77 -8.37 -31.56
CA GLN A 679 -4.99 -7.26 -30.62
C GLN A 679 -5.80 -6.16 -31.34
N GLU A 680 -6.87 -5.72 -30.72
CA GLU A 680 -7.74 -4.65 -31.23
C GLU A 680 -8.40 -3.91 -30.06
N LEU A 681 -8.93 -2.72 -30.32
CA LEU A 681 -9.70 -1.94 -29.35
C LEU A 681 -11.14 -2.48 -29.25
N GLU A 682 -11.68 -2.52 -28.02
CA GLU A 682 -13.10 -2.85 -27.75
C GLU A 682 -13.60 -4.14 -28.43
N MET A 683 -12.80 -5.20 -28.41
CA MET A 683 -13.10 -6.47 -29.06
C MET A 683 -13.90 -7.39 -28.11
N ASP A 684 -15.10 -7.80 -28.49
CA ASP A 684 -15.92 -8.80 -27.78
C ASP A 684 -15.74 -10.22 -28.34
N VAL A 685 -15.41 -10.29 -29.62
CA VAL A 685 -15.14 -11.52 -30.37
C VAL A 685 -13.95 -11.25 -31.29
N CYS A 686 -12.99 -12.14 -31.32
CA CYS A 686 -11.82 -11.97 -32.17
C CYS A 686 -12.23 -11.98 -33.66
N PRO A 687 -11.98 -10.89 -34.42
CA PRO A 687 -12.37 -10.82 -35.82
C PRO A 687 -11.53 -11.73 -36.72
N VAL A 688 -10.38 -12.22 -36.24
CA VAL A 688 -9.47 -13.07 -37.01
C VAL A 688 -9.81 -14.56 -36.84
N CYS A 689 -10.10 -15.04 -35.63
CA CYS A 689 -10.33 -16.46 -35.39
C CYS A 689 -11.71 -16.79 -34.78
N GLY A 690 -12.54 -15.78 -34.53
CA GLY A 690 -13.88 -15.96 -33.96
C GLY A 690 -13.92 -16.39 -32.50
N SER A 691 -12.79 -16.31 -31.79
CA SER A 691 -12.70 -16.70 -30.38
C SER A 691 -13.32 -15.66 -29.45
N HIS A 692 -13.94 -16.14 -28.35
CA HIS A 692 -14.37 -15.33 -27.20
C HIS A 692 -13.36 -15.36 -26.05
N ASN A 693 -12.22 -16.04 -26.22
CA ASN A 693 -11.16 -16.10 -25.22
C ASN A 693 -10.29 -14.85 -25.33
N LEU A 694 -10.74 -13.79 -24.68
CA LEU A 694 -10.15 -12.45 -24.74
C LEU A 694 -9.68 -12.01 -23.36
N THR A 695 -8.54 -11.30 -23.37
CA THR A 695 -7.95 -10.66 -22.18
C THR A 695 -7.93 -9.15 -22.36
#